data_9e788b15ce9ff08dda40efebdfb3d46c
#
_entry.id   9e788b15ce9ff08dda40efebdfb3d46c
#
_cell.length_a   1.000
_cell.length_b   1.000
_cell.length_c   1.000
_cell.angle_alpha   90.00
_cell.angle_beta   90.00
_cell.angle_gamma   90.00
#
_symmetry.space_group_name_H-M   'P 1'
#
loop_
_entity.id
_entity.type
_entity.pdbx_description
1 polymer ?
#
loop_
_entity_poly.entity_id
_entity_poly.type
_entity_poly.pdbx_seq_one_letter_code
_entity_poly.pdbx_strand_id
1 'polypeptide(L)'
;MDSNFSIATIRSLCIDMINKANSGHPGMVLDGAPALYTLFTKVMNINPSLSSWQNRDRFVLASGHASSLLYALLHLSGYDLSLDDLKQFRQWQSKTPGHPEITITDGVDASSGPLGQGVPTATGMAIAEKFLAEKYNKEDCSIVDHYTYVLCGDGDMQEGVTYEASSLAGHLSLGKLIVIYDANEVTLDGPLSYSFSENVKKRYEAMNWQVIEVADGNDIQAINRALKRAKKELFKPSIIIMKTVIGYGSCNQGTNKVHGAPLGEEDGKNAKLSYGFDHDPFYVPEEVYADFKKNVKDRGTRAYKKWLKTVEEYAEKYPEEYKEYKNAIEGNYHLDITELQKEFKPGYTEATRNISHRIIQEVAAQNPTFLSGTADLSSSTKTSIKGEGRFSCENYTGRNVYFGIREFAMVSIMNGMTLHKGVKISAGGFLVFSDYFKAALRMGSLQECPIILPLSHDSIAVGEDGPTHQPVEQLAMLRSSIDVEVLRPADANEMLASWKIAVETKNMPVALILTRQPVENLTNSTYEDVLHGAYIARKESGDLEGIIIASGSEVGLAIHAQEELEKQGHSVRVVSMPSMNLFDAQTDEYKESVLPNSCRKRLSVEMLSDFGWHKYVGLDGKTMCVDTFGASAPASRVIKEYGFTVENVIKEYNSL
;
A
#
# COMPACT_ATOMS: atom_id res chain seq x y z
N MET A 1 -26.22 -27.81 15.73
CA MET A 1 -24.86 -28.34 15.66
C MET A 1 -24.04 -27.76 16.80
N ASP A 2 -23.17 -28.56 17.40
CA ASP A 2 -22.24 -28.06 18.43
C ASP A 2 -21.14 -27.24 17.77
N SER A 3 -21.07 -25.93 18.07
CA SER A 3 -20.04 -25.03 17.56
C SER A 3 -18.62 -25.47 17.96
N ASN A 4 -18.46 -26.18 19.09
CA ASN A 4 -17.18 -26.69 19.55
C ASN A 4 -16.60 -27.73 18.58
N PHE A 5 -17.47 -28.53 17.95
CA PHE A 5 -17.02 -29.54 16.98
C PHE A 5 -16.51 -28.89 15.67
N SER A 6 -17.17 -27.83 15.18
CA SER A 6 -16.66 -27.05 14.05
C SER A 6 -15.31 -26.38 14.38
N ILE A 7 -15.16 -25.84 15.60
CA ILE A 7 -13.89 -25.24 16.06
C ILE A 7 -12.78 -26.30 16.18
N ALA A 8 -13.10 -27.49 16.71
CA ALA A 8 -12.18 -28.62 16.79
C ALA A 8 -11.68 -29.03 15.38
N THR A 9 -12.59 -29.06 14.40
CA THR A 9 -12.23 -29.32 12.99
C THR A 9 -11.29 -28.25 12.43
N ILE A 10 -11.56 -26.96 12.65
CA ILE A 10 -10.70 -25.85 12.22
C ILE A 10 -9.31 -26.01 12.83
N ARG A 11 -9.20 -26.20 14.15
CA ARG A 11 -7.93 -26.42 14.85
C ARG A 11 -7.17 -27.61 14.29
N SER A 12 -7.88 -28.73 14.03
CA SER A 12 -7.29 -29.94 13.47
C SER A 12 -6.72 -29.72 12.07
N LEU A 13 -7.45 -29.03 11.19
CA LEU A 13 -6.95 -28.67 9.85
C LEU A 13 -5.68 -27.79 9.94
N CYS A 14 -5.64 -26.83 10.88
CA CYS A 14 -4.44 -26.00 11.09
C CYS A 14 -3.23 -26.84 11.54
N ILE A 15 -3.42 -27.75 12.50
CA ILE A 15 -2.37 -28.68 12.95
C ILE A 15 -1.88 -29.52 11.78
N ASP A 16 -2.80 -30.09 10.98
CA ASP A 16 -2.46 -30.95 9.85
C ASP A 16 -1.68 -30.23 8.76
N MET A 17 -2.10 -29.01 8.39
CA MET A 17 -1.36 -28.17 7.44
C MET A 17 0.07 -27.90 7.92
N ILE A 18 0.21 -27.44 9.17
CA ILE A 18 1.49 -27.05 9.75
C ILE A 18 2.42 -28.25 9.91
N ASN A 19 1.92 -29.37 10.45
CA ASN A 19 2.71 -30.58 10.65
C ASN A 19 3.14 -31.18 9.31
N LYS A 20 2.23 -31.24 8.32
CA LYS A 20 2.56 -31.76 6.98
C LYS A 20 3.62 -30.91 6.28
N ALA A 21 3.53 -29.59 6.37
CA ALA A 21 4.52 -28.67 5.82
C ALA A 21 5.84 -28.66 6.61
N ASN A 22 5.84 -29.23 7.82
CA ASN A 22 6.92 -29.13 8.81
C ASN A 22 7.37 -27.66 9.00
N SER A 23 6.42 -26.72 8.87
CA SER A 23 6.66 -25.28 8.96
C SER A 23 5.34 -24.55 9.19
N GLY A 24 5.33 -23.59 10.11
CA GLY A 24 4.17 -22.75 10.40
C GLY A 24 4.07 -22.38 11.88
N HIS A 25 2.98 -21.71 12.23
CA HIS A 25 2.77 -21.10 13.54
C HIS A 25 1.47 -21.68 14.17
N PRO A 26 1.56 -22.74 14.98
CA PRO A 26 0.36 -23.37 15.57
C PRO A 26 -0.26 -22.55 16.70
N GLY A 27 0.51 -21.68 17.36
CA GLY A 27 0.08 -20.99 18.57
C GLY A 27 -1.23 -20.25 18.41
N MET A 28 -1.20 -19.11 17.71
CA MET A 28 -2.36 -18.23 17.53
C MET A 28 -3.52 -18.90 16.75
N VAL A 29 -3.25 -19.88 15.90
CA VAL A 29 -4.32 -20.52 15.13
C VAL A 29 -5.22 -21.41 16.01
N LEU A 30 -4.67 -21.92 17.13
CA LEU A 30 -5.42 -22.77 18.06
C LEU A 30 -6.25 -21.95 19.05
N ASP A 31 -5.74 -20.82 19.51
CA ASP A 31 -6.45 -19.94 20.44
C ASP A 31 -7.37 -18.93 19.75
N GLY A 32 -7.04 -18.46 18.54
CA GLY A 32 -7.89 -17.57 17.74
C GLY A 32 -9.08 -18.24 17.03
N ALA A 33 -9.08 -19.58 16.90
CA ALA A 33 -10.10 -20.31 16.15
C ALA A 33 -11.56 -20.04 16.62
N PRO A 34 -11.89 -19.95 17.93
CA PRO A 34 -13.26 -19.64 18.36
C PRO A 34 -13.72 -18.25 17.95
N ALA A 35 -12.82 -17.27 17.98
CA ALA A 35 -13.13 -15.89 17.57
C ALA A 35 -13.46 -15.83 16.09
N LEU A 36 -12.61 -16.39 15.22
CA LEU A 36 -12.85 -16.37 13.78
C LEU A 36 -14.01 -17.26 13.34
N TYR A 37 -14.20 -18.43 13.96
CA TYR A 37 -15.42 -19.22 13.75
C TYR A 37 -16.67 -18.38 14.03
N THR A 38 -16.69 -17.69 15.19
CA THR A 38 -17.83 -16.84 15.58
C THR A 38 -18.02 -15.67 14.61
N LEU A 39 -16.94 -15.01 14.23
CA LEU A 39 -16.96 -13.90 13.27
C LEU A 39 -17.55 -14.35 11.92
N PHE A 40 -17.00 -15.39 11.31
CA PHE A 40 -17.42 -15.89 10.00
C PHE A 40 -18.84 -16.45 10.01
N THR A 41 -19.21 -17.26 11.01
CA THR A 41 -20.51 -17.96 11.03
C THR A 41 -21.66 -17.16 11.61
N LYS A 42 -21.39 -16.16 12.48
CA LYS A 42 -22.46 -15.42 13.20
C LYS A 42 -22.58 -13.95 12.82
N VAL A 43 -21.53 -13.32 12.24
CA VAL A 43 -21.44 -11.86 12.18
C VAL A 43 -21.18 -11.34 10.76
N MET A 44 -20.12 -11.79 10.09
CA MET A 44 -19.70 -11.25 8.79
C MET A 44 -20.69 -11.57 7.67
N ASN A 45 -20.95 -10.60 6.81
CA ASN A 45 -21.66 -10.74 5.55
C ASN A 45 -20.65 -10.86 4.41
N ILE A 46 -20.32 -12.09 4.05
CA ILE A 46 -19.46 -12.45 2.92
C ILE A 46 -20.18 -13.45 2.01
N ASN A 47 -19.85 -13.44 0.72
CA ASN A 47 -20.39 -14.41 -0.23
C ASN A 47 -19.25 -15.15 -0.93
N PRO A 48 -18.90 -16.37 -0.47
CA PRO A 48 -17.81 -17.15 -1.05
C PRO A 48 -17.96 -17.45 -2.54
N SER A 49 -19.20 -17.49 -3.04
CA SER A 49 -19.45 -17.70 -4.48
C SER A 49 -19.24 -16.44 -5.33
N LEU A 50 -19.03 -15.28 -4.69
CA LEU A 50 -18.74 -13.99 -5.33
C LEU A 50 -17.85 -13.15 -4.39
N SER A 51 -16.59 -13.53 -4.29
CA SER A 51 -15.59 -12.88 -3.44
C SER A 51 -15.37 -11.39 -3.78
N SER A 52 -15.70 -11.00 -5.02
CA SER A 52 -15.66 -9.62 -5.48
C SER A 52 -16.87 -8.76 -5.10
N TRP A 53 -17.86 -9.29 -4.36
CA TRP A 53 -19.03 -8.51 -3.92
C TRP A 53 -18.59 -7.25 -3.16
N GLN A 54 -18.98 -6.08 -3.70
CA GLN A 54 -18.43 -4.81 -3.23
C GLN A 54 -18.88 -4.42 -1.82
N ASN A 55 -20.11 -4.72 -1.45
CA ASN A 55 -20.66 -4.40 -0.12
C ASN A 55 -20.53 -5.57 0.89
N ARG A 56 -19.58 -6.49 0.66
CA ARG A 56 -19.23 -7.51 1.66
C ARG A 56 -18.42 -6.90 2.80
N ASP A 57 -18.52 -7.47 3.98
CA ASP A 57 -17.57 -7.17 5.07
C ASP A 57 -16.14 -7.56 4.65
N ARG A 58 -15.14 -6.87 5.21
CA ARG A 58 -13.70 -7.11 4.98
C ARG A 58 -13.09 -7.75 6.22
N PHE A 59 -12.13 -8.63 5.99
CA PHE A 59 -11.34 -9.23 7.06
C PHE A 59 -9.85 -9.14 6.79
N VAL A 60 -9.10 -8.51 7.68
CA VAL A 60 -7.65 -8.40 7.62
C VAL A 60 -7.03 -9.26 8.73
N LEU A 61 -6.25 -10.26 8.34
CA LEU A 61 -5.43 -11.02 9.27
C LEU A 61 -4.11 -10.27 9.48
N ALA A 62 -4.04 -9.36 10.47
CA ALA A 62 -2.83 -8.58 10.76
C ALA A 62 -1.66 -9.49 11.16
N SER A 63 -1.91 -10.42 12.06
CA SER A 63 -0.97 -11.49 12.42
C SER A 63 -0.90 -12.55 11.32
N GLY A 64 -0.28 -12.21 10.18
CA GLY A 64 -0.27 -13.05 8.98
C GLY A 64 0.33 -14.45 9.17
N HIS A 65 1.11 -14.67 10.22
CA HIS A 65 1.62 -15.99 10.59
C HIS A 65 0.50 -16.99 10.98
N ALA A 66 -0.70 -16.51 11.33
CA ALA A 66 -1.87 -17.35 11.55
C ALA A 66 -2.61 -17.74 10.24
N SER A 67 -1.93 -17.75 9.10
CA SER A 67 -2.48 -17.99 7.76
C SER A 67 -3.26 -19.31 7.64
N SER A 68 -2.80 -20.40 8.27
CA SER A 68 -3.50 -21.69 8.22
C SER A 68 -4.92 -21.62 8.79
N LEU A 69 -5.16 -20.75 9.79
CA LEU A 69 -6.51 -20.52 10.33
C LEU A 69 -7.41 -19.84 9.28
N LEU A 70 -6.89 -18.83 8.60
CA LEU A 70 -7.65 -18.17 7.53
C LEU A 70 -7.96 -19.15 6.39
N TYR A 71 -6.97 -19.94 5.94
CA TYR A 71 -7.19 -20.91 4.86
C TYR A 71 -8.18 -22.00 5.22
N ALA A 72 -8.15 -22.52 6.45
CA ALA A 72 -9.15 -23.47 6.93
C ALA A 72 -10.57 -22.88 6.88
N LEU A 73 -10.72 -21.61 7.31
CA LEU A 73 -12.00 -20.89 7.27
C LEU A 73 -12.48 -20.59 5.85
N LEU A 74 -11.59 -20.18 4.95
CA LEU A 74 -11.94 -19.93 3.55
C LEU A 74 -12.39 -21.21 2.85
N HIS A 75 -11.66 -22.34 3.05
CA HIS A 75 -12.05 -23.65 2.54
C HIS A 75 -13.45 -24.05 3.04
N LEU A 76 -13.65 -24.05 4.36
CA LEU A 76 -14.93 -24.45 4.96
C LEU A 76 -16.08 -23.54 4.53
N SER A 77 -15.82 -22.25 4.33
CA SER A 77 -16.81 -21.27 3.84
C SER A 77 -17.22 -21.48 2.39
N GLY A 78 -16.41 -22.19 1.60
CA GLY A 78 -16.68 -22.52 0.21
C GLY A 78 -16.14 -21.51 -0.81
N TYR A 79 -15.02 -20.84 -0.50
CA TYR A 79 -14.19 -20.12 -1.47
C TYR A 79 -13.47 -21.09 -2.41
N ASP A 80 -12.82 -20.60 -3.46
CA ASP A 80 -12.04 -21.43 -4.41
C ASP A 80 -10.71 -21.91 -3.78
N LEU A 81 -10.87 -22.70 -2.72
CA LEU A 81 -9.76 -23.29 -1.99
C LEU A 81 -10.13 -24.71 -1.56
N SER A 82 -9.55 -25.71 -2.22
CA SER A 82 -9.85 -27.12 -1.99
C SER A 82 -9.10 -27.69 -0.78
N LEU A 83 -9.51 -28.88 -0.31
CA LEU A 83 -8.78 -29.59 0.74
C LEU A 83 -7.37 -29.99 0.27
N ASP A 84 -7.19 -30.25 -1.03
CA ASP A 84 -5.87 -30.56 -1.58
C ASP A 84 -4.97 -29.32 -1.64
N ASP A 85 -5.55 -28.13 -1.83
CA ASP A 85 -4.80 -26.86 -1.68
C ASP A 85 -4.32 -26.66 -0.23
N LEU A 86 -5.15 -27.02 0.79
CA LEU A 86 -4.71 -26.99 2.19
C LEU A 86 -3.54 -27.94 2.46
N LYS A 87 -3.54 -29.13 1.82
CA LYS A 87 -2.43 -30.10 1.91
C LYS A 87 -1.14 -29.61 1.27
N GLN A 88 -1.20 -28.55 0.43
CA GLN A 88 -0.05 -27.89 -0.20
C GLN A 88 0.40 -26.62 0.54
N PHE A 89 0.02 -26.45 1.81
CA PHE A 89 0.40 -25.31 2.64
C PHE A 89 1.92 -25.06 2.59
N ARG A 90 2.33 -23.83 2.28
CA ARG A 90 3.73 -23.40 2.14
C ARG A 90 4.54 -24.14 1.06
N GLN A 91 3.90 -24.74 0.07
CA GLN A 91 4.61 -25.34 -1.05
C GLN A 91 4.75 -24.38 -2.23
N TRP A 92 5.68 -24.68 -3.14
CA TRP A 92 5.93 -23.87 -4.33
C TRP A 92 4.67 -23.71 -5.19
N GLN A 93 4.32 -22.45 -5.52
CA GLN A 93 3.13 -22.08 -6.31
C GLN A 93 1.79 -22.56 -5.73
N SER A 94 1.72 -22.80 -4.43
CA SER A 94 0.48 -23.20 -3.75
C SER A 94 -0.45 -22.02 -3.58
N LYS A 95 -1.78 -22.28 -3.59
CA LYS A 95 -2.80 -21.31 -3.21
C LYS A 95 -2.80 -20.97 -1.70
N THR A 96 -1.96 -21.64 -0.92
CA THR A 96 -1.85 -21.45 0.54
C THR A 96 -0.42 -21.07 0.95
N PRO A 97 0.07 -19.87 0.54
CA PRO A 97 1.39 -19.38 0.91
C PRO A 97 1.57 -19.25 2.43
N GLY A 98 2.81 -19.07 2.88
CA GLY A 98 3.15 -19.02 4.32
C GLY A 98 2.47 -17.90 5.10
N HIS A 99 2.15 -16.80 4.44
CA HIS A 99 1.38 -15.67 4.93
C HIS A 99 0.33 -15.32 3.86
N PRO A 100 -0.83 -14.73 4.20
CA PRO A 100 -1.87 -14.43 3.22
C PRO A 100 -1.38 -13.47 2.13
N GLU A 101 -1.67 -13.82 0.88
CA GLU A 101 -1.38 -13.01 -0.31
C GLU A 101 -2.68 -12.82 -1.11
N ILE A 102 -3.10 -11.56 -1.26
CA ILE A 102 -4.38 -11.20 -1.92
C ILE A 102 -4.39 -11.57 -3.41
N THR A 103 -3.23 -11.58 -4.06
CA THR A 103 -3.09 -11.93 -5.48
C THR A 103 -3.08 -13.45 -5.73
N ILE A 104 -2.99 -14.27 -4.67
CA ILE A 104 -2.84 -15.73 -4.75
C ILE A 104 -4.09 -16.46 -4.25
N THR A 105 -4.64 -16.05 -3.09
CA THR A 105 -5.70 -16.79 -2.42
C THR A 105 -7.03 -16.08 -2.51
N ASP A 106 -8.04 -16.71 -3.13
CA ASP A 106 -9.41 -16.18 -3.19
C ASP A 106 -9.99 -16.00 -1.78
N GLY A 107 -10.58 -14.82 -1.51
CA GLY A 107 -11.16 -14.46 -0.22
C GLY A 107 -10.20 -13.78 0.77
N VAL A 108 -8.94 -13.60 0.41
CA VAL A 108 -7.98 -12.76 1.16
C VAL A 108 -8.22 -11.29 0.79
N ASP A 109 -8.45 -10.43 1.78
CA ASP A 109 -8.73 -9.00 1.59
C ASP A 109 -7.46 -8.12 1.64
N ALA A 110 -6.38 -8.61 2.25
CA ALA A 110 -5.08 -7.96 2.28
C ALA A 110 -3.96 -8.96 2.51
N SER A 111 -2.83 -8.78 1.84
CA SER A 111 -1.60 -9.51 2.16
C SER A 111 -1.04 -9.02 3.49
N SER A 112 -0.54 -9.93 4.30
CA SER A 112 0.04 -9.63 5.60
C SER A 112 1.25 -10.52 5.87
N GLY A 113 1.97 -10.23 6.95
CA GLY A 113 3.20 -10.93 7.31
C GLY A 113 4.10 -10.02 8.14
N PRO A 114 4.53 -8.85 7.62
CA PRO A 114 5.14 -7.82 8.47
C PRO A 114 4.13 -7.32 9.49
N LEU A 115 4.43 -7.54 10.78
CA LEU A 115 3.54 -7.14 11.89
C LEU A 115 3.29 -5.63 11.91
N GLY A 116 2.17 -5.23 12.46
CA GLY A 116 1.76 -3.84 12.62
C GLY A 116 1.09 -3.21 11.39
N GLN A 117 1.24 -3.73 10.18
CA GLN A 117 0.68 -3.11 8.96
C GLN A 117 -0.79 -3.47 8.70
N GLY A 118 -1.30 -4.54 9.31
CA GLY A 118 -2.69 -4.97 9.09
C GLY A 118 -3.72 -3.99 9.64
N VAL A 119 -3.50 -3.42 10.82
CA VAL A 119 -4.41 -2.42 11.43
C VAL A 119 -4.49 -1.14 10.59
N PRO A 120 -3.37 -0.52 10.14
CA PRO A 120 -3.41 0.60 9.20
C PRO A 120 -4.12 0.28 7.89
N THR A 121 -3.87 -0.89 7.30
CA THR A 121 -4.56 -1.32 6.07
C THR A 121 -6.08 -1.39 6.29
N ALA A 122 -6.52 -1.99 7.38
CA ALA A 122 -7.95 -2.03 7.74
C ALA A 122 -8.52 -0.63 8.02
N THR A 123 -7.73 0.27 8.63
CA THR A 123 -8.11 1.67 8.81
C THR A 123 -8.36 2.35 7.46
N GLY A 124 -7.52 2.09 6.46
CA GLY A 124 -7.71 2.58 5.10
C GLY A 124 -9.00 2.07 4.45
N MET A 125 -9.32 0.78 4.63
CA MET A 125 -10.59 0.21 4.16
C MET A 125 -11.80 0.89 4.83
N ALA A 126 -11.72 1.16 6.14
CA ALA A 126 -12.79 1.84 6.87
C ALA A 126 -12.94 3.33 6.46
N ILE A 127 -11.85 4.01 6.12
CA ILE A 127 -11.90 5.38 5.55
C ILE A 127 -12.61 5.36 4.19
N ALA A 128 -12.24 4.43 3.31
CA ALA A 128 -12.85 4.31 1.99
C ALA A 128 -14.36 3.97 2.09
N GLU A 129 -14.74 3.03 2.95
CA GLU A 129 -16.15 2.72 3.23
C GLU A 129 -16.90 3.97 3.69
N LYS A 130 -16.34 4.69 4.67
CA LYS A 130 -17.01 5.86 5.26
C LYS A 130 -17.18 7.00 4.26
N PHE A 131 -16.15 7.27 3.44
CA PHE A 131 -16.22 8.25 2.37
C PHE A 131 -17.28 7.89 1.33
N LEU A 132 -17.26 6.65 0.83
CA LEU A 132 -18.20 6.20 -0.20
C LEU A 132 -19.65 6.13 0.33
N ALA A 133 -19.82 5.70 1.58
CA ALA A 133 -21.14 5.67 2.22
C ALA A 133 -21.74 7.07 2.34
N GLU A 134 -20.97 8.06 2.80
CA GLU A 134 -21.43 9.44 2.94
C GLU A 134 -21.72 10.08 1.58
N LYS A 135 -20.92 9.76 0.57
CA LYS A 135 -21.07 10.32 -0.79
C LYS A 135 -22.25 9.74 -1.55
N TYR A 136 -22.46 8.42 -1.48
CA TYR A 136 -23.39 7.73 -2.37
C TYR A 136 -24.68 7.24 -1.71
N ASN A 137 -24.69 6.94 -0.39
CA ASN A 137 -25.93 6.49 0.23
C ASN A 137 -26.97 7.62 0.25
N LYS A 138 -28.22 7.23 0.07
CA LYS A 138 -29.40 8.11 0.17
C LYS A 138 -30.27 7.62 1.35
N GLU A 139 -31.14 8.48 1.87
CA GLU A 139 -32.03 8.15 2.99
C GLU A 139 -32.88 6.89 2.72
N ASP A 140 -33.29 6.69 1.49
CA ASP A 140 -34.14 5.58 1.04
C ASP A 140 -33.35 4.42 0.41
N CYS A 141 -32.04 4.57 0.17
CA CYS A 141 -31.26 3.58 -0.57
C CYS A 141 -29.77 3.59 -0.19
N SER A 142 -29.34 2.59 0.59
CA SER A 142 -27.96 2.44 1.06
C SER A 142 -27.24 1.33 0.29
N ILE A 143 -26.25 1.70 -0.54
CA ILE A 143 -25.46 0.77 -1.36
C ILE A 143 -24.10 0.46 -0.77
N VAL A 144 -23.61 1.24 0.21
CA VAL A 144 -22.34 1.05 0.91
C VAL A 144 -22.61 0.96 2.41
N ASP A 145 -22.55 -0.26 2.97
CA ASP A 145 -22.81 -0.51 4.40
C ASP A 145 -22.16 -1.83 4.82
N HIS A 146 -20.86 -1.79 5.12
CA HIS A 146 -20.12 -2.96 5.55
C HIS A 146 -19.06 -2.59 6.58
N TYR A 147 -18.59 -3.61 7.30
CA TYR A 147 -17.60 -3.49 8.37
C TYR A 147 -16.24 -4.00 7.90
N THR A 148 -15.20 -3.49 8.53
CA THR A 148 -13.84 -4.02 8.41
C THR A 148 -13.42 -4.61 9.76
N TYR A 149 -13.05 -5.89 9.74
CA TYR A 149 -12.59 -6.65 10.91
C TYR A 149 -11.11 -6.95 10.80
N VAL A 150 -10.42 -6.97 11.93
CA VAL A 150 -8.99 -7.29 12.03
C VAL A 150 -8.79 -8.32 13.12
N LEU A 151 -7.94 -9.34 12.88
CA LEU A 151 -7.35 -10.14 13.95
C LEU A 151 -5.87 -9.76 14.07
N CYS A 152 -5.45 -9.32 15.25
CA CYS A 152 -4.06 -8.96 15.57
C CYS A 152 -3.63 -9.61 16.88
N GLY A 153 -2.33 -9.70 17.11
CA GLY A 153 -1.74 -10.30 18.30
C GLY A 153 -0.83 -9.32 19.05
N ASP A 154 -0.16 -9.83 20.09
CA ASP A 154 0.76 -9.08 20.94
C ASP A 154 1.91 -8.41 20.15
N GLY A 155 2.41 -9.05 19.10
CA GLY A 155 3.44 -8.48 18.24
C GLY A 155 2.94 -7.26 17.46
N ASP A 156 1.72 -7.30 16.93
CA ASP A 156 1.11 -6.14 16.26
C ASP A 156 0.95 -4.95 17.23
N MET A 157 0.67 -5.23 18.52
CA MET A 157 0.54 -4.19 19.54
C MET A 157 1.87 -3.56 19.98
N GLN A 158 3.01 -4.15 19.67
CA GLN A 158 4.32 -3.55 19.91
C GLN A 158 4.75 -2.62 18.77
N GLU A 159 4.21 -2.80 17.57
CA GLU A 159 4.55 -2.02 16.39
C GLU A 159 4.04 -0.57 16.48
N GLY A 160 4.92 0.41 16.28
CA GLY A 160 4.57 1.83 16.32
C GLY A 160 3.50 2.21 15.30
N VAL A 161 3.54 1.63 14.10
CA VAL A 161 2.60 1.93 13.02
C VAL A 161 1.15 1.52 13.36
N THR A 162 0.96 0.50 14.21
CA THR A 162 -0.37 0.15 14.74
C THR A 162 -0.97 1.33 15.52
N TYR A 163 -0.16 2.00 16.34
CA TYR A 163 -0.63 3.14 17.15
C TYR A 163 -0.81 4.41 16.35
N GLU A 164 0.03 4.65 15.35
CA GLU A 164 -0.17 5.75 14.40
C GLU A 164 -1.56 5.66 13.76
N ALA A 165 -1.91 4.50 13.23
CA ALA A 165 -3.20 4.26 12.59
C ALA A 165 -4.37 4.23 13.58
N SER A 166 -4.20 3.59 14.75
CA SER A 166 -5.24 3.53 15.77
C SER A 166 -5.60 4.91 16.32
N SER A 167 -4.59 5.76 16.55
CA SER A 167 -4.81 7.16 16.96
C SER A 167 -5.61 7.93 15.90
N LEU A 168 -5.28 7.76 14.62
CA LEU A 168 -6.02 8.40 13.53
C LEU A 168 -7.44 7.85 13.39
N ALA A 169 -7.63 6.53 13.50
CA ALA A 169 -8.95 5.89 13.42
C ALA A 169 -9.91 6.41 14.50
N GLY A 170 -9.42 6.56 15.74
CA GLY A 170 -10.19 7.16 16.83
C GLY A 170 -10.51 8.62 16.61
N HIS A 171 -9.55 9.41 16.09
CA HIS A 171 -9.74 10.81 15.70
C HIS A 171 -10.81 10.97 14.61
N LEU A 172 -10.81 10.07 13.63
CA LEU A 172 -11.77 10.06 12.51
C LEU A 172 -13.10 9.37 12.86
N SER A 173 -13.26 8.85 14.07
CA SER A 173 -14.50 8.19 14.53
C SER A 173 -14.98 7.06 13.61
N LEU A 174 -14.09 6.15 13.20
CA LEU A 174 -14.37 5.08 12.24
C LEU A 174 -15.13 3.91 12.89
N GLY A 175 -16.41 4.08 13.18
CA GLY A 175 -17.23 3.13 13.95
C GLY A 175 -17.42 1.75 13.31
N LYS A 176 -17.15 1.59 12.01
CA LYS A 176 -17.21 0.28 11.34
C LYS A 176 -15.87 -0.46 11.28
N LEU A 177 -14.84 0.04 11.96
CA LEU A 177 -13.57 -0.66 12.17
C LEU A 177 -13.62 -1.41 13.51
N ILE A 178 -13.46 -2.74 13.46
CA ILE A 178 -13.50 -3.61 14.63
C ILE A 178 -12.22 -4.47 14.68
N VAL A 179 -11.41 -4.25 15.69
CA VAL A 179 -10.17 -5.00 15.93
C VAL A 179 -10.41 -6.05 17.00
N ILE A 180 -10.05 -7.30 16.73
CA ILE A 180 -10.00 -8.40 17.68
C ILE A 180 -8.53 -8.58 18.04
N TYR A 181 -8.20 -8.33 19.28
CA TYR A 181 -6.85 -8.48 19.80
C TYR A 181 -6.75 -9.79 20.59
N ASP A 182 -5.98 -10.73 20.08
CA ASP A 182 -5.60 -11.98 20.72
C ASP A 182 -4.48 -11.69 21.73
N ALA A 183 -4.89 -11.51 23.00
CA ALA A 183 -4.01 -11.19 24.12
C ALA A 183 -3.57 -12.47 24.82
N ASN A 184 -2.62 -13.20 24.23
CA ASN A 184 -2.12 -14.47 24.75
C ASN A 184 -0.83 -14.32 25.58
N GLU A 185 -0.27 -13.11 25.67
CA GLU A 185 0.87 -12.73 26.50
C GLU A 185 2.20 -13.44 26.14
N VAL A 186 2.35 -13.93 24.89
CA VAL A 186 3.53 -14.64 24.40
C VAL A 186 3.97 -14.13 23.03
N THR A 187 5.27 -13.90 22.87
CA THR A 187 5.92 -13.62 21.59
C THR A 187 6.90 -14.73 21.22
N LEU A 188 7.60 -14.61 20.10
CA LEU A 188 8.53 -15.63 19.63
C LEU A 188 9.67 -15.89 20.61
N ASP A 189 10.19 -14.85 21.25
CA ASP A 189 11.32 -14.96 22.21
C ASP A 189 10.90 -15.46 23.59
N GLY A 190 9.60 -15.32 23.96
CA GLY A 190 9.11 -15.73 25.28
C GLY A 190 7.91 -14.94 25.77
N PRO A 191 7.75 -14.84 27.10
CA PRO A 191 6.66 -14.05 27.68
C PRO A 191 6.67 -12.60 27.20
N LEU A 192 5.49 -12.04 26.92
CA LEU A 192 5.32 -10.66 26.49
C LEU A 192 5.99 -9.66 27.44
N SER A 193 6.00 -9.97 28.73
CA SER A 193 6.61 -9.14 29.79
C SER A 193 8.12 -8.89 29.65
N TYR A 194 8.80 -9.58 28.73
CA TYR A 194 10.22 -9.31 28.44
C TYR A 194 10.42 -7.94 27.79
N SER A 195 9.46 -7.45 27.01
CA SER A 195 9.60 -6.23 26.23
C SER A 195 8.37 -5.31 26.24
N PHE A 196 7.24 -5.75 26.84
CA PHE A 196 5.99 -5.02 26.79
C PHE A 196 5.20 -5.14 28.08
N SER A 197 4.87 -3.98 28.68
CA SER A 197 4.13 -3.91 29.95
C SER A 197 3.03 -2.85 29.94
N GLU A 198 2.61 -2.44 28.76
CA GLU A 198 1.61 -1.39 28.58
C GLU A 198 0.21 -1.87 28.93
N ASN A 199 -0.62 -0.95 29.40
CA ASN A 199 -2.06 -1.20 29.54
C ASN A 199 -2.77 -0.86 28.23
N VAL A 200 -2.88 -1.82 27.33
CA VAL A 200 -3.51 -1.68 26.00
C VAL A 200 -4.92 -1.10 26.10
N LYS A 201 -5.72 -1.56 27.08
CA LYS A 201 -7.08 -1.05 27.32
C LYS A 201 -7.06 0.47 27.53
N LYS A 202 -6.27 0.97 28.48
CA LYS A 202 -6.18 2.42 28.77
C LYS A 202 -5.64 3.21 27.58
N ARG A 203 -4.70 2.62 26.83
CA ARG A 203 -4.16 3.25 25.63
C ARG A 203 -5.24 3.46 24.57
N TYR A 204 -6.05 2.44 24.27
CA TYR A 204 -7.13 2.54 23.29
C TYR A 204 -8.29 3.41 23.77
N GLU A 205 -8.62 3.39 25.07
CA GLU A 205 -9.58 4.32 25.68
C GLU A 205 -9.11 5.79 25.48
N ALA A 206 -7.82 6.08 25.69
CA ALA A 206 -7.22 7.40 25.48
C ALA A 206 -7.25 7.87 24.01
N MET A 207 -7.26 6.92 23.05
CA MET A 207 -7.40 7.19 21.61
C MET A 207 -8.86 7.26 21.14
N ASN A 208 -9.83 7.35 22.07
CA ASN A 208 -11.27 7.42 21.77
C ASN A 208 -11.87 6.16 21.13
N TRP A 209 -11.34 4.98 21.42
CA TRP A 209 -11.91 3.70 21.00
C TRP A 209 -12.92 3.16 22.03
N GLN A 210 -13.91 2.40 21.55
CA GLN A 210 -14.67 1.49 22.39
C GLN A 210 -13.81 0.29 22.72
N VAL A 211 -13.58 0.02 24.01
CA VAL A 211 -12.85 -1.16 24.46
C VAL A 211 -13.82 -2.17 25.08
N ILE A 212 -13.74 -3.42 24.62
CA ILE A 212 -14.55 -4.54 25.08
C ILE A 212 -13.61 -5.66 25.50
N GLU A 213 -13.77 -6.18 26.72
CA GLU A 213 -12.94 -7.28 27.22
C GLU A 213 -13.72 -8.60 27.17
N VAL A 214 -13.06 -9.67 26.70
CA VAL A 214 -13.52 -11.05 26.74
C VAL A 214 -12.54 -11.84 27.59
N ALA A 215 -13.00 -12.32 28.75
CA ALA A 215 -12.14 -12.94 29.75
C ALA A 215 -11.68 -14.36 29.38
N ASP A 216 -12.37 -15.03 28.47
CA ASP A 216 -12.04 -16.36 27.97
C ASP A 216 -12.29 -16.44 26.46
N GLY A 217 -11.20 -16.57 25.69
CA GLY A 217 -11.22 -16.70 24.23
C GLY A 217 -11.88 -18.00 23.73
N ASN A 218 -12.26 -18.93 24.57
CA ASN A 218 -13.06 -20.10 24.22
C ASN A 218 -14.57 -19.91 24.48
N ASP A 219 -15.01 -18.84 25.17
CA ASP A 219 -16.44 -18.53 25.36
C ASP A 219 -17.05 -17.89 24.09
N ILE A 220 -17.55 -18.73 23.19
CA ILE A 220 -18.20 -18.34 21.93
C ILE A 220 -19.36 -17.36 22.19
N GLN A 221 -20.08 -17.50 23.31
CA GLN A 221 -21.20 -16.62 23.62
C GLN A 221 -20.72 -15.21 24.03
N ALA A 222 -19.63 -15.13 24.82
CA ALA A 222 -19.01 -13.86 25.17
C ALA A 222 -18.45 -13.16 23.94
N ILE A 223 -17.75 -13.89 23.07
CA ILE A 223 -17.23 -13.38 21.80
C ILE A 223 -18.37 -12.83 20.92
N ASN A 224 -19.45 -13.58 20.74
CA ASN A 224 -20.60 -13.14 19.95
C ASN A 224 -21.28 -11.89 20.55
N ARG A 225 -21.38 -11.80 21.90
CA ARG A 225 -21.89 -10.59 22.56
C ARG A 225 -20.96 -9.39 22.33
N ALA A 226 -19.65 -9.60 22.41
CA ALA A 226 -18.65 -8.56 22.17
C ALA A 226 -18.71 -8.03 20.75
N LEU A 227 -18.74 -8.90 19.73
CA LEU A 227 -18.87 -8.53 18.33
C LEU A 227 -20.19 -7.76 18.06
N LYS A 228 -21.31 -8.22 18.63
CA LYS A 228 -22.59 -7.52 18.50
C LYS A 228 -22.59 -6.16 19.20
N ARG A 229 -21.87 -6.02 20.32
CA ARG A 229 -21.70 -4.74 21.02
C ARG A 229 -20.84 -3.79 20.19
N ALA A 230 -19.75 -4.28 19.61
CA ALA A 230 -18.88 -3.49 18.72
C ALA A 230 -19.66 -2.97 17.50
N LYS A 231 -20.47 -3.80 16.85
CA LYS A 231 -21.30 -3.39 15.70
C LYS A 231 -22.35 -2.32 16.00
N LYS A 232 -22.75 -2.14 17.26
CA LYS A 232 -23.71 -1.10 17.66
C LYS A 232 -23.06 0.27 17.85
N GLU A 233 -21.76 0.31 18.00
CA GLU A 233 -21.01 1.55 18.13
C GLU A 233 -20.65 2.09 16.74
N LEU A 234 -21.25 3.20 16.35
CA LEU A 234 -21.08 3.78 15.01
C LEU A 234 -20.19 5.03 14.99
N PHE A 235 -19.82 5.53 16.18
CA PHE A 235 -19.08 6.78 16.34
C PHE A 235 -17.66 6.60 16.89
N LYS A 236 -17.28 5.36 17.22
CA LYS A 236 -15.94 5.01 17.70
C LYS A 236 -15.53 3.68 17.10
N PRO A 237 -14.29 3.53 16.63
CA PRO A 237 -13.77 2.21 16.33
C PRO A 237 -13.75 1.34 17.60
N SER A 238 -13.84 0.03 17.44
CA SER A 238 -13.91 -0.90 18.56
C SER A 238 -12.73 -1.84 18.59
N ILE A 239 -12.17 -2.06 19.80
CA ILE A 239 -11.22 -3.14 20.05
C ILE A 239 -11.82 -4.13 21.05
N ILE A 240 -11.76 -5.43 20.70
CA ILE A 240 -12.14 -6.54 21.56
C ILE A 240 -10.85 -7.19 22.05
N ILE A 241 -10.50 -6.94 23.30
CA ILE A 241 -9.34 -7.57 23.96
C ILE A 241 -9.77 -8.93 24.46
N MET A 242 -9.27 -9.97 23.83
CA MET A 242 -9.65 -11.35 24.11
C MET A 242 -8.50 -12.06 24.82
N LYS A 243 -8.70 -12.45 26.08
CA LYS A 243 -7.71 -13.22 26.81
C LYS A 243 -7.72 -14.68 26.33
N THR A 244 -6.57 -15.15 25.87
CA THR A 244 -6.38 -16.48 25.30
C THR A 244 -5.19 -17.20 25.91
N VAL A 245 -4.95 -18.42 25.50
CA VAL A 245 -3.77 -19.22 25.85
C VAL A 245 -3.15 -19.74 24.57
N ILE A 246 -1.97 -19.23 24.22
CA ILE A 246 -1.27 -19.61 22.99
C ILE A 246 -1.12 -21.13 22.89
N GLY A 247 -1.46 -21.69 21.72
CA GLY A 247 -1.34 -23.12 21.48
C GLY A 247 -2.30 -23.99 22.30
N TYR A 248 -3.50 -23.50 22.55
CA TYR A 248 -4.53 -24.16 23.35
C TYR A 248 -4.69 -25.63 22.97
N GLY A 249 -4.60 -26.53 23.97
CA GLY A 249 -4.70 -27.98 23.83
C GLY A 249 -3.38 -28.71 23.59
N SER A 250 -2.29 -28.02 23.24
CA SER A 250 -0.95 -28.59 23.16
C SER A 250 -0.35 -28.85 24.54
N CYS A 251 0.56 -29.81 24.64
CA CYS A 251 1.33 -30.07 25.87
C CYS A 251 2.23 -28.87 26.25
N ASN A 252 2.56 -28.01 25.30
CA ASN A 252 3.37 -26.79 25.45
C ASN A 252 2.55 -25.51 25.44
N GLN A 253 1.21 -25.58 25.56
CA GLN A 253 0.38 -24.36 25.56
C GLN A 253 0.84 -23.33 26.60
N GLY A 254 0.65 -22.05 26.30
CA GLY A 254 1.06 -20.95 27.17
C GLY A 254 2.56 -20.64 27.12
N THR A 255 3.31 -21.29 26.23
CA THR A 255 4.74 -21.06 26.07
C THR A 255 5.10 -20.68 24.62
N ASN A 256 6.26 -20.06 24.43
CA ASN A 256 6.76 -19.70 23.09
C ASN A 256 7.15 -20.91 22.22
N LYS A 257 7.24 -22.12 22.79
CA LYS A 257 7.53 -23.34 22.03
C LYS A 257 6.50 -23.64 20.95
N VAL A 258 5.25 -23.24 21.17
CA VAL A 258 4.16 -23.39 20.19
C VAL A 258 3.98 -22.17 19.29
N HIS A 259 4.77 -21.10 19.47
CA HIS A 259 4.57 -19.88 18.68
C HIS A 259 4.86 -20.12 17.20
N GLY A 260 6.09 -20.54 16.85
CA GLY A 260 6.57 -20.58 15.47
C GLY A 260 7.14 -21.93 15.01
N ALA A 261 6.87 -23.01 15.73
CA ALA A 261 7.31 -24.35 15.38
C ALA A 261 6.14 -25.35 15.32
N PRO A 262 6.15 -26.30 14.37
CA PRO A 262 5.14 -27.36 14.31
C PRO A 262 5.03 -28.12 15.64
N LEU A 263 3.82 -28.55 16.01
CA LEU A 263 3.62 -29.36 17.23
C LEU A 263 4.29 -30.73 17.12
N GLY A 264 4.47 -31.23 15.90
CA GLY A 264 4.87 -32.59 15.63
C GLY A 264 3.68 -33.58 15.71
N GLU A 265 3.96 -34.86 15.46
CA GLU A 265 2.93 -35.87 15.32
C GLU A 265 2.27 -36.17 16.67
N GLU A 266 3.06 -36.37 17.72
CA GLU A 266 2.56 -36.76 19.05
C GLU A 266 1.74 -35.64 19.73
N ASP A 267 2.31 -34.43 19.84
CA ASP A 267 1.62 -33.29 20.47
C ASP A 267 0.42 -32.85 19.62
N GLY A 268 0.54 -32.86 18.28
CA GLY A 268 -0.60 -32.58 17.40
C GLY A 268 -1.76 -33.55 17.59
N LYS A 269 -1.48 -34.86 17.77
CA LYS A 269 -2.48 -35.86 18.08
C LYS A 269 -3.12 -35.62 19.46
N ASN A 270 -2.29 -35.33 20.46
CA ASN A 270 -2.78 -35.04 21.81
C ASN A 270 -3.67 -33.81 21.86
N ALA A 271 -3.28 -32.75 21.13
CA ALA A 271 -4.10 -31.54 20.99
C ALA A 271 -5.46 -31.84 20.35
N LYS A 272 -5.52 -32.60 19.26
CA LYS A 272 -6.77 -33.02 18.62
C LYS A 272 -7.66 -33.81 19.57
N LEU A 273 -7.10 -34.77 20.29
CA LEU A 273 -7.82 -35.56 21.29
C LEU A 273 -8.40 -34.69 22.42
N SER A 274 -7.68 -33.64 22.84
CA SER A 274 -8.16 -32.70 23.86
C SER A 274 -9.41 -31.93 23.41
N TYR A 275 -9.62 -31.78 22.11
CA TYR A 275 -10.81 -31.16 21.50
C TYR A 275 -11.95 -32.18 21.26
N GLY A 276 -11.73 -33.44 21.54
CA GLY A 276 -12.66 -34.53 21.20
C GLY A 276 -12.66 -34.87 19.70
N PHE A 277 -11.57 -34.61 19.00
CA PHE A 277 -11.43 -34.85 17.56
C PHE A 277 -10.44 -35.98 17.28
N ASP A 278 -10.94 -37.21 17.19
CA ASP A 278 -10.19 -38.44 16.95
C ASP A 278 -10.45 -38.92 15.50
N HIS A 279 -9.83 -38.23 14.53
CA HIS A 279 -9.99 -38.55 13.12
C HIS A 279 -8.64 -38.41 12.38
N ASP A 280 -8.58 -39.05 11.21
CA ASP A 280 -7.43 -38.98 10.34
C ASP A 280 -7.08 -37.52 9.95
N PRO A 281 -5.81 -37.27 9.59
CA PRO A 281 -5.42 -35.94 9.11
C PRO A 281 -6.24 -35.47 7.90
N PHE A 282 -6.60 -34.17 7.91
CA PHE A 282 -7.42 -33.52 6.89
C PHE A 282 -8.85 -34.08 6.77
N TYR A 283 -9.34 -34.80 7.77
CA TYR A 283 -10.75 -35.21 7.80
C TYR A 283 -11.63 -34.01 8.15
N VAL A 284 -12.70 -33.81 7.37
CA VAL A 284 -13.75 -32.82 7.65
C VAL A 284 -15.10 -33.51 7.67
N PRO A 285 -15.79 -33.51 8.82
CA PRO A 285 -17.13 -34.07 8.93
C PRO A 285 -18.15 -33.32 8.05
N GLU A 286 -19.07 -34.05 7.43
CA GLU A 286 -20.12 -33.47 6.57
C GLU A 286 -20.99 -32.41 7.29
N GLU A 287 -21.23 -32.62 8.57
CA GLU A 287 -21.97 -31.65 9.39
C GLU A 287 -21.25 -30.32 9.56
N VAL A 288 -19.90 -30.28 9.49
CA VAL A 288 -19.11 -29.03 9.52
C VAL A 288 -19.27 -28.28 8.22
N TYR A 289 -19.22 -28.96 7.07
CA TYR A 289 -19.55 -28.35 5.79
C TYR A 289 -20.99 -27.83 5.76
N ALA A 290 -21.95 -28.55 6.32
CA ALA A 290 -23.33 -28.11 6.42
C ALA A 290 -23.48 -26.86 7.31
N ASP A 291 -22.73 -26.77 8.41
CA ASP A 291 -22.70 -25.60 9.29
C ASP A 291 -22.22 -24.34 8.54
N PHE A 292 -21.08 -24.43 7.88
CA PHE A 292 -20.52 -23.32 7.11
C PHE A 292 -21.37 -22.97 5.89
N LYS A 293 -21.90 -23.96 5.17
CA LYS A 293 -22.82 -23.72 4.06
C LYS A 293 -24.02 -22.89 4.53
N LYS A 294 -24.70 -23.30 5.60
CA LYS A 294 -25.88 -22.62 6.14
C LYS A 294 -25.56 -21.22 6.66
N ASN A 295 -24.49 -21.11 7.48
CA ASN A 295 -24.22 -19.92 8.29
C ASN A 295 -23.29 -18.93 7.60
N VAL A 296 -22.57 -19.31 6.55
CA VAL A 296 -21.71 -18.42 5.75
C VAL A 296 -22.29 -18.28 4.32
N LYS A 297 -22.22 -19.35 3.52
CA LYS A 297 -22.53 -19.29 2.09
C LYS A 297 -23.99 -18.91 1.82
N ASP A 298 -24.97 -19.62 2.42
CA ASP A 298 -26.39 -19.36 2.19
C ASP A 298 -26.81 -18.01 2.78
N ARG A 299 -26.26 -17.61 3.95
CA ARG A 299 -26.49 -16.29 4.53
C ARG A 299 -25.96 -15.18 3.64
N GLY A 300 -24.71 -15.29 3.21
CA GLY A 300 -24.08 -14.31 2.32
C GLY A 300 -24.76 -14.19 0.96
N THR A 301 -25.18 -15.31 0.38
CA THR A 301 -25.96 -15.31 -0.86
C THR A 301 -27.29 -14.54 -0.71
N ARG A 302 -27.98 -14.72 0.44
CA ARG A 302 -29.21 -13.94 0.71
C ARG A 302 -28.91 -12.45 0.90
N ALA A 303 -27.87 -12.11 1.62
CA ALA A 303 -27.43 -10.72 1.82
C ALA A 303 -27.07 -10.06 0.49
N TYR A 304 -26.30 -10.75 -0.35
CA TYR A 304 -25.94 -10.28 -1.69
C TYR A 304 -27.17 -10.04 -2.58
N LYS A 305 -28.12 -11.01 -2.64
CA LYS A 305 -29.34 -10.85 -3.43
C LYS A 305 -30.21 -9.68 -2.97
N LYS A 306 -30.25 -9.43 -1.65
CA LYS A 306 -30.93 -8.25 -1.11
C LYS A 306 -30.24 -6.96 -1.54
N TRP A 307 -28.91 -6.91 -1.39
CA TRP A 307 -28.12 -5.75 -1.80
C TRP A 307 -28.22 -5.47 -3.30
N LEU A 308 -28.22 -6.51 -4.14
CA LEU A 308 -28.36 -6.36 -5.60
C LEU A 308 -29.65 -5.65 -5.98
N LYS A 309 -30.78 -6.00 -5.34
CA LYS A 309 -32.06 -5.29 -5.55
C LYS A 309 -31.96 -3.81 -5.15
N THR A 310 -31.30 -3.53 -4.03
CA THR A 310 -31.06 -2.14 -3.60
C THR A 310 -30.22 -1.38 -4.63
N VAL A 311 -29.21 -2.02 -5.23
CA VAL A 311 -28.38 -1.40 -6.28
C VAL A 311 -29.18 -1.17 -7.57
N GLU A 312 -30.05 -2.11 -7.96
CA GLU A 312 -30.96 -1.95 -9.10
C GLU A 312 -31.90 -0.75 -8.90
N GLU A 313 -32.53 -0.66 -7.72
CA GLU A 313 -33.37 0.49 -7.35
C GLU A 313 -32.59 1.81 -7.31
N TYR A 314 -31.35 1.78 -6.81
CA TYR A 314 -30.46 2.93 -6.78
C TYR A 314 -30.10 3.40 -8.19
N ALA A 315 -29.77 2.47 -9.09
CA ALA A 315 -29.41 2.78 -10.47
C ALA A 315 -30.59 3.42 -11.25
N GLU A 316 -31.84 3.02 -10.96
CA GLU A 316 -33.02 3.63 -11.54
C GLU A 316 -33.29 5.05 -10.99
N LYS A 317 -33.16 5.25 -9.69
CA LYS A 317 -33.45 6.53 -9.00
C LYS A 317 -32.34 7.57 -9.14
N TYR A 318 -31.07 7.12 -9.15
CA TYR A 318 -29.88 7.96 -9.11
C TYR A 318 -28.85 7.54 -10.18
N PRO A 319 -29.19 7.60 -11.48
CA PRO A 319 -28.39 7.04 -12.56
C PRO A 319 -27.00 7.67 -12.70
N GLU A 320 -26.86 8.98 -12.46
CA GLU A 320 -25.57 9.67 -12.57
C GLU A 320 -24.63 9.28 -11.43
N GLU A 321 -25.11 9.28 -10.18
CA GLU A 321 -24.33 8.86 -9.02
C GLU A 321 -23.97 7.36 -9.10
N TYR A 322 -24.87 6.53 -9.64
CA TYR A 322 -24.59 5.11 -9.86
C TYR A 322 -23.47 4.91 -10.90
N LYS A 323 -23.50 5.67 -11.99
CA LYS A 323 -22.45 5.63 -13.01
C LYS A 323 -21.11 6.06 -12.44
N GLU A 324 -21.08 7.13 -11.64
CA GLU A 324 -19.89 7.61 -10.96
C GLU A 324 -19.36 6.55 -9.98
N TYR A 325 -20.21 6.00 -9.12
CA TYR A 325 -19.87 4.92 -8.18
C TYR A 325 -19.30 3.70 -8.91
N LYS A 326 -19.95 3.25 -9.97
CA LYS A 326 -19.52 2.09 -10.75
C LYS A 326 -18.15 2.31 -11.37
N ASN A 327 -17.91 3.46 -12.00
CA ASN A 327 -16.60 3.81 -12.57
C ASN A 327 -15.50 3.81 -11.51
N ALA A 328 -15.78 4.35 -10.32
CA ALA A 328 -14.84 4.36 -9.21
C ALA A 328 -14.50 2.94 -8.72
N ILE A 329 -15.51 2.08 -8.55
CA ILE A 329 -15.32 0.68 -8.14
C ILE A 329 -14.52 -0.13 -9.17
N GLU A 330 -14.73 0.14 -10.46
CA GLU A 330 -13.99 -0.49 -11.56
C GLU A 330 -12.56 0.06 -11.73
N GLY A 331 -12.20 1.12 -10.98
CA GLY A 331 -10.89 1.77 -11.05
C GLY A 331 -10.67 2.52 -12.37
N ASN A 332 -11.75 3.02 -12.97
CA ASN A 332 -11.71 3.77 -14.23
C ASN A 332 -11.41 5.26 -13.96
N TYR A 333 -10.18 5.54 -13.55
CA TYR A 333 -9.66 6.90 -13.38
C TYR A 333 -8.93 7.34 -14.64
N HIS A 334 -9.05 8.61 -14.99
CA HIS A 334 -8.41 9.18 -16.17
C HIS A 334 -7.99 10.63 -15.91
N LEU A 335 -7.07 11.13 -16.75
CA LEU A 335 -6.66 12.52 -16.74
C LEU A 335 -6.49 13.04 -18.17
N ASP A 336 -7.39 13.94 -18.57
CA ASP A 336 -7.18 14.73 -19.78
C ASP A 336 -6.30 15.94 -19.46
N ILE A 337 -5.14 15.99 -20.09
CA ILE A 337 -4.13 17.04 -19.89
C ILE A 337 -4.16 18.13 -20.96
N THR A 338 -5.07 18.06 -21.93
CA THR A 338 -5.06 18.86 -23.16
C THR A 338 -5.12 20.37 -22.88
N GLU A 339 -5.95 20.80 -21.93
CA GLU A 339 -6.09 22.22 -21.61
C GLU A 339 -4.88 22.74 -20.79
N LEU A 340 -4.42 21.97 -19.82
CA LEU A 340 -3.23 22.34 -19.02
C LEU A 340 -1.97 22.44 -19.88
N GLN A 341 -1.81 21.56 -20.87
CA GLN A 341 -0.67 21.56 -21.75
C GLN A 341 -0.53 22.88 -22.53
N LYS A 342 -1.63 23.55 -22.86
CA LYS A 342 -1.63 24.86 -23.54
C LYS A 342 -1.05 25.98 -22.69
N GLU A 343 -1.05 25.82 -21.36
CA GLU A 343 -0.55 26.82 -20.42
C GLU A 343 0.98 26.76 -20.26
N PHE A 344 1.58 25.57 -20.42
CA PHE A 344 3.00 25.32 -20.21
C PHE A 344 3.81 25.45 -21.50
N LYS A 345 4.02 26.69 -21.92
CA LYS A 345 4.79 26.99 -23.14
C LYS A 345 6.31 26.91 -22.90
N PRO A 346 7.12 26.75 -23.94
CA PRO A 346 8.58 26.87 -23.83
C PRO A 346 8.99 28.14 -23.07
N GLY A 347 9.95 28.02 -22.16
CA GLY A 347 10.40 29.12 -21.29
C GLY A 347 9.55 29.35 -20.04
N TYR A 348 8.44 28.63 -19.87
CA TYR A 348 7.70 28.63 -18.60
C TYR A 348 8.60 28.11 -17.48
N THR A 349 8.61 28.79 -16.35
CA THR A 349 9.52 28.46 -15.23
C THR A 349 8.75 28.36 -13.92
N GLU A 350 8.69 27.18 -13.33
CA GLU A 350 8.07 26.92 -12.03
C GLU A 350 8.64 25.64 -11.40
N ALA A 351 8.55 25.50 -10.06
CA ALA A 351 8.88 24.26 -9.36
C ALA A 351 7.89 23.15 -9.71
N THR A 352 8.37 21.93 -9.98
CA THR A 352 7.48 20.83 -10.38
C THR A 352 6.45 20.48 -9.31
N ARG A 353 6.72 20.70 -8.02
CA ARG A 353 5.70 20.55 -6.94
C ARG A 353 4.51 21.53 -7.10
N ASN A 354 4.75 22.75 -7.62
CA ASN A 354 3.67 23.72 -7.85
C ASN A 354 2.87 23.35 -9.11
N ILE A 355 3.56 22.89 -10.15
CA ILE A 355 2.92 22.34 -11.36
C ILE A 355 2.05 21.15 -10.97
N SER A 356 2.58 20.21 -10.16
CA SER A 356 1.83 19.09 -9.59
C SER A 356 0.56 19.55 -8.85
N HIS A 357 0.63 20.65 -8.08
CA HIS A 357 -0.55 21.20 -7.42
C HIS A 357 -1.67 21.60 -8.39
N ARG A 358 -1.29 22.19 -9.54
CA ARG A 358 -2.29 22.57 -10.57
C ARG A 358 -2.92 21.32 -11.18
N ILE A 359 -2.10 20.29 -11.44
CA ILE A 359 -2.58 19.03 -12.01
C ILE A 359 -3.51 18.30 -11.02
N ILE A 360 -3.21 18.30 -9.72
CA ILE A 360 -4.09 17.72 -8.67
C ILE A 360 -5.50 18.32 -8.73
N GLN A 361 -5.65 19.62 -9.04
CA GLN A 361 -6.98 20.22 -9.17
C GLN A 361 -7.76 19.62 -10.34
N GLU A 362 -7.10 19.39 -11.48
CA GLU A 362 -7.71 18.75 -12.65
C GLU A 362 -8.02 17.27 -12.42
N VAL A 363 -7.10 16.54 -11.77
CA VAL A 363 -7.38 15.14 -11.36
C VAL A 363 -8.63 15.09 -10.49
N ALA A 364 -8.73 16.00 -9.52
CA ALA A 364 -9.87 16.06 -8.61
C ALA A 364 -11.17 16.47 -9.31
N ALA A 365 -11.12 17.38 -10.29
CA ALA A 365 -12.28 17.80 -11.08
C ALA A 365 -12.81 16.66 -11.97
N GLN A 366 -11.90 15.90 -12.57
CA GLN A 366 -12.25 14.80 -13.47
C GLN A 366 -12.60 13.49 -12.75
N ASN A 367 -12.19 13.32 -11.49
CA ASN A 367 -12.35 12.09 -10.74
C ASN A 367 -12.93 12.37 -9.34
N PRO A 368 -14.27 12.32 -9.17
CA PRO A 368 -14.96 12.72 -7.93
C PRO A 368 -14.61 11.90 -6.69
N THR A 369 -14.01 10.72 -6.85
CA THR A 369 -13.54 9.85 -5.74
C THR A 369 -12.01 9.83 -5.61
N PHE A 370 -11.33 10.80 -6.24
CA PHE A 370 -9.92 11.05 -5.98
C PHE A 370 -9.76 11.84 -4.67
N LEU A 371 -8.96 11.31 -3.75
CA LEU A 371 -8.59 11.96 -2.50
C LEU A 371 -7.11 12.34 -2.53
N SER A 372 -6.74 13.37 -1.80
CA SER A 372 -5.35 13.74 -1.62
C SER A 372 -5.01 13.96 -0.15
N GLY A 373 -3.78 13.67 0.24
CA GLY A 373 -3.38 13.74 1.65
C GLY A 373 -1.94 14.15 1.86
N THR A 374 -1.53 14.16 3.13
CA THR A 374 -0.18 14.55 3.54
C THR A 374 0.11 14.13 4.98
N ALA A 375 1.41 13.93 5.27
CA ALA A 375 1.94 13.76 6.62
C ALA A 375 2.34 15.12 7.23
N ASP A 376 1.35 16.03 7.40
CA ASP A 376 1.51 17.38 7.97
C ASP A 376 2.40 18.35 7.14
N LEU A 377 2.52 18.11 5.83
CA LEU A 377 3.39 18.91 4.94
C LEU A 377 2.60 19.61 3.80
N SER A 378 1.28 19.77 3.93
CA SER A 378 0.39 20.24 2.86
C SER A 378 0.85 21.56 2.21
N SER A 379 1.29 22.52 3.01
CA SER A 379 1.78 23.82 2.51
C SER A 379 3.07 23.70 1.69
N SER A 380 3.92 22.74 2.02
CA SER A 380 5.22 22.51 1.37
C SER A 380 5.12 21.57 0.18
N THR A 381 4.36 20.48 0.28
CA THR A 381 4.18 19.48 -0.79
C THR A 381 3.14 19.87 -1.83
N LYS A 382 2.29 20.88 -1.50
CA LYS A 382 1.25 21.40 -2.39
C LYS A 382 0.23 20.35 -2.84
N THR A 383 -0.15 19.42 -1.95
CA THR A 383 -1.03 18.29 -2.29
C THR A 383 -2.51 18.50 -1.97
N SER A 384 -2.92 19.66 -1.46
CA SER A 384 -4.32 19.92 -1.14
C SER A 384 -5.21 20.13 -2.37
N ILE A 385 -6.43 19.62 -2.31
CA ILE A 385 -7.51 19.90 -3.27
C ILE A 385 -8.28 21.12 -2.76
N LYS A 386 -8.30 22.18 -3.56
CA LYS A 386 -8.95 23.46 -3.20
C LYS A 386 -10.47 23.30 -3.12
N GLY A 387 -11.06 23.83 -2.06
CA GLY A 387 -12.53 23.84 -1.90
C GLY A 387 -13.18 22.54 -1.43
N GLU A 388 -12.41 21.42 -1.37
CA GLU A 388 -12.96 20.09 -1.12
C GLU A 388 -13.03 19.69 0.37
N GLY A 389 -12.61 20.57 1.26
CA GLY A 389 -12.69 20.33 2.70
C GLY A 389 -11.77 19.22 3.22
N ARG A 390 -11.75 19.09 4.54
CA ARG A 390 -10.99 18.06 5.25
C ARG A 390 -11.86 16.83 5.47
N PHE A 391 -11.36 15.63 5.21
CA PHE A 391 -11.96 14.38 5.67
C PHE A 391 -11.89 14.32 7.21
N SER A 392 -13.02 14.32 7.88
CA SER A 392 -13.11 14.35 9.34
C SER A 392 -14.46 13.81 9.83
N CYS A 393 -14.59 13.59 11.14
CA CYS A 393 -15.87 13.18 11.75
C CYS A 393 -17.03 14.20 11.57
N GLU A 394 -16.72 15.43 11.17
CA GLU A 394 -17.70 16.48 10.84
C GLU A 394 -18.00 16.55 9.34
N ASN A 395 -17.13 15.95 8.49
CA ASN A 395 -17.26 15.99 7.03
C ASN A 395 -16.57 14.80 6.39
N TYR A 396 -17.27 13.70 6.23
CA TYR A 396 -16.74 12.50 5.58
C TYR A 396 -16.74 12.54 4.04
N THR A 397 -17.29 13.60 3.43
CA THR A 397 -17.16 13.85 1.99
C THR A 397 -15.94 14.70 1.65
N GLY A 398 -15.22 15.22 2.66
CA GLY A 398 -14.00 15.97 2.46
C GLY A 398 -12.94 15.11 1.74
N ARG A 399 -12.26 15.70 0.75
CA ARG A 399 -11.28 14.97 -0.07
C ARG A 399 -9.83 15.21 0.31
N ASN A 400 -9.56 16.04 1.33
CA ASN A 400 -8.23 16.26 1.89
C ASN A 400 -8.04 15.43 3.16
N VAL A 401 -7.15 14.45 3.13
CA VAL A 401 -6.85 13.55 4.25
C VAL A 401 -5.60 14.03 4.98
N TYR A 402 -5.74 14.37 6.26
CA TYR A 402 -4.62 14.79 7.11
C TYR A 402 -4.17 13.60 7.97
N PHE A 403 -3.09 12.93 7.55
CA PHE A 403 -2.57 11.76 8.28
C PHE A 403 -1.81 12.17 9.56
N GLY A 404 -1.39 13.44 9.67
CA GLY A 404 -0.45 13.89 10.68
C GLY A 404 0.97 13.39 10.37
N ILE A 405 1.92 13.60 11.28
CA ILE A 405 3.32 13.17 11.12
C ILE A 405 3.39 11.65 11.35
N ARG A 406 2.98 10.87 10.35
CA ARG A 406 2.81 9.41 10.40
C ARG A 406 3.02 8.81 9.01
N GLU A 407 4.21 8.96 8.42
CA GLU A 407 4.50 8.53 7.05
C GLU A 407 4.27 7.03 6.86
N PHE A 408 4.63 6.20 7.82
CA PHE A 408 4.45 4.76 7.73
C PHE A 408 2.96 4.38 7.72
N ALA A 409 2.17 4.89 8.66
CA ALA A 409 0.73 4.64 8.67
C ALA A 409 0.04 5.26 7.45
N MET A 410 0.46 6.45 6.99
CA MET A 410 -0.07 7.09 5.80
C MET A 410 -0.05 6.14 4.60
N VAL A 411 1.10 5.58 4.27
CA VAL A 411 1.22 4.69 3.10
C VAL A 411 0.49 3.36 3.34
N SER A 412 0.54 2.78 4.56
CA SER A 412 -0.21 1.57 4.89
C SER A 412 -1.74 1.78 4.80
N ILE A 413 -2.23 2.94 5.23
CA ILE A 413 -3.65 3.33 5.12
C ILE A 413 -4.04 3.52 3.65
N MET A 414 -3.20 4.18 2.84
CA MET A 414 -3.42 4.33 1.40
C MET A 414 -3.54 2.98 0.71
N ASN A 415 -2.71 2.00 1.06
CA ASN A 415 -2.83 0.63 0.56
C ASN A 415 -4.23 0.07 0.86
N GLY A 416 -4.69 0.21 2.11
CA GLY A 416 -6.02 -0.24 2.51
C GLY A 416 -7.16 0.46 1.76
N MET A 417 -7.04 1.77 1.52
CA MET A 417 -8.01 2.53 0.74
C MET A 417 -8.13 2.00 -0.69
N THR A 418 -7.01 1.70 -1.35
CA THR A 418 -7.02 1.17 -2.72
C THR A 418 -7.47 -0.29 -2.78
N LEU A 419 -7.13 -1.13 -1.81
CA LEU A 419 -7.61 -2.51 -1.69
C LEU A 419 -9.13 -2.58 -1.50
N HIS A 420 -9.72 -1.60 -0.81
CA HIS A 420 -11.17 -1.48 -0.70
C HIS A 420 -11.83 -1.27 -2.06
N LYS A 421 -11.17 -0.58 -2.99
CA LYS A 421 -11.68 -0.06 -4.26
C LYS A 421 -12.67 1.10 -4.08
N GLY A 422 -12.96 1.81 -5.16
CA GLY A 422 -13.89 2.94 -5.18
C GLY A 422 -13.27 4.29 -4.85
N VAL A 423 -11.98 4.32 -4.47
CA VAL A 423 -11.21 5.55 -4.26
C VAL A 423 -9.85 5.46 -4.93
N LYS A 424 -9.36 6.59 -5.41
CA LYS A 424 -7.97 6.80 -5.83
C LYS A 424 -7.36 7.78 -4.84
N ILE A 425 -6.15 7.52 -4.36
CA ILE A 425 -5.50 8.34 -3.33
C ILE A 425 -4.10 8.76 -3.74
N SER A 426 -3.79 10.04 -3.55
CA SER A 426 -2.42 10.52 -3.52
C SER A 426 -2.07 11.04 -2.12
N ALA A 427 -0.82 10.92 -1.70
CA ALA A 427 -0.37 11.62 -0.50
C ALA A 427 1.09 12.05 -0.62
N GLY A 428 1.33 13.33 -0.30
CA GLY A 428 2.62 13.95 -0.41
C GLY A 428 3.47 13.87 0.84
N GLY A 429 4.77 13.82 0.60
CA GLY A 429 5.82 13.90 1.61
C GLY A 429 7.08 14.53 1.04
N PHE A 430 8.15 14.62 1.85
CA PHE A 430 9.48 14.92 1.35
C PHE A 430 10.16 13.60 0.93
N LEU A 431 10.95 13.65 -0.14
CA LEU A 431 11.60 12.44 -0.66
C LEU A 431 12.48 11.76 0.39
N VAL A 432 13.21 12.51 1.20
CA VAL A 432 14.07 11.96 2.27
C VAL A 432 13.27 11.11 3.27
N PHE A 433 12.01 11.47 3.54
CA PHE A 433 11.15 10.73 4.49
C PHE A 433 10.52 9.47 3.88
N SER A 434 10.86 9.12 2.63
CA SER A 434 10.54 7.81 2.08
C SER A 434 11.14 6.65 2.89
N ASP A 435 12.20 6.91 3.65
CA ASP A 435 12.81 5.95 4.58
C ASP A 435 11.80 5.44 5.62
N TYR A 436 10.90 6.31 6.11
CA TYR A 436 9.89 5.95 7.10
C TYR A 436 8.79 5.01 6.55
N PHE A 437 8.45 5.10 5.28
CA PHE A 437 7.34 4.32 4.72
C PHE A 437 7.77 3.20 3.76
N LYS A 438 9.06 2.94 3.60
CA LYS A 438 9.56 1.91 2.68
C LYS A 438 8.90 0.55 2.86
N ALA A 439 8.69 0.13 4.11
CA ALA A 439 8.04 -1.14 4.41
C ALA A 439 6.58 -1.20 3.93
N ALA A 440 5.84 -0.10 4.09
CA ALA A 440 4.46 0.02 3.58
C ALA A 440 4.41 0.08 2.06
N LEU A 441 5.35 0.77 1.42
CA LEU A 441 5.48 0.83 -0.04
C LEU A 441 5.71 -0.57 -0.63
N ARG A 442 6.60 -1.37 0.00
CA ARG A 442 6.83 -2.76 -0.40
C ARG A 442 5.54 -3.59 -0.31
N MET A 443 4.75 -3.42 0.75
CA MET A 443 3.45 -4.11 0.87
C MET A 443 2.44 -3.60 -0.16
N GLY A 444 2.46 -2.31 -0.48
CA GLY A 444 1.64 -1.73 -1.54
C GLY A 444 1.95 -2.34 -2.92
N SER A 445 3.24 -2.49 -3.22
CA SER A 445 3.70 -3.15 -4.45
C SER A 445 3.26 -4.61 -4.51
N LEU A 446 3.55 -5.40 -3.46
CA LEU A 446 3.16 -6.82 -3.38
C LEU A 446 1.65 -7.05 -3.54
N GLN A 447 0.83 -6.07 -3.17
CA GLN A 447 -0.62 -6.12 -3.22
C GLN A 447 -1.22 -5.40 -4.45
N GLU A 448 -0.37 -4.95 -5.37
CA GLU A 448 -0.79 -4.21 -6.57
C GLU A 448 -1.62 -2.96 -6.25
N CYS A 449 -1.26 -2.22 -5.20
CA CYS A 449 -1.97 -1.03 -4.75
C CYS A 449 -1.60 0.20 -5.60
N PRO A 450 -2.52 0.78 -6.40
CA PRO A 450 -2.22 1.92 -7.26
C PRO A 450 -2.27 3.26 -6.49
N ILE A 451 -1.45 3.40 -5.45
CA ILE A 451 -1.28 4.65 -4.70
C ILE A 451 -0.37 5.62 -5.45
N ILE A 452 -0.55 6.92 -5.25
CA ILE A 452 0.29 7.97 -5.85
C ILE A 452 1.02 8.72 -4.74
N LEU A 453 2.35 8.82 -4.88
CA LEU A 453 3.24 9.46 -3.91
C LEU A 453 3.97 10.65 -4.56
N PRO A 454 3.40 11.87 -4.55
CA PRO A 454 4.12 13.08 -4.94
C PRO A 454 5.12 13.47 -3.84
N LEU A 455 6.40 13.16 -4.07
CA LEU A 455 7.51 13.33 -3.13
C LEU A 455 8.35 14.54 -3.55
N SER A 456 8.19 15.64 -2.83
CA SER A 456 8.91 16.88 -3.12
C SER A 456 10.25 16.97 -2.36
N HIS A 457 11.01 18.05 -2.64
CA HIS A 457 12.34 18.25 -2.03
C HIS A 457 13.31 17.16 -2.48
N ASP A 458 13.49 17.06 -3.79
CA ASP A 458 14.04 15.91 -4.51
C ASP A 458 15.56 15.76 -4.46
N SER A 459 16.33 16.74 -3.95
CA SER A 459 17.80 16.75 -4.07
C SER A 459 18.47 17.67 -3.04
N ILE A 460 19.79 17.81 -3.14
CA ILE A 460 20.56 18.79 -2.36
C ILE A 460 20.10 20.24 -2.59
N ALA A 461 19.34 20.51 -3.65
CA ALA A 461 18.71 21.80 -3.92
C ALA A 461 17.63 22.20 -2.91
N VAL A 462 17.31 21.36 -1.92
CA VAL A 462 16.53 21.75 -0.73
C VAL A 462 17.18 22.93 -0.02
N GLY A 463 18.50 22.96 0.04
CA GLY A 463 19.24 24.14 0.50
C GLY A 463 19.40 24.22 2.02
N GLU A 464 18.82 25.25 2.62
CA GLU A 464 19.08 25.68 4.01
C GLU A 464 18.72 24.63 5.07
N ASP A 465 17.73 23.77 4.81
CA ASP A 465 17.32 22.70 5.72
C ASP A 465 18.45 21.66 5.96
N GLY A 466 19.37 21.55 5.00
CA GLY A 466 20.59 20.77 5.14
C GLY A 466 20.42 19.25 5.05
N PRO A 467 21.43 18.47 5.47
CA PRO A 467 21.52 17.02 5.22
C PRO A 467 20.35 16.19 5.74
N THR A 468 19.67 16.62 6.80
CA THR A 468 18.52 15.88 7.35
C THR A 468 17.27 15.92 6.44
N HIS A 469 17.26 16.82 5.45
CA HIS A 469 16.14 17.02 4.52
C HIS A 469 16.57 16.88 3.06
N GLN A 470 17.84 16.73 2.79
CA GLN A 470 18.42 16.57 1.45
C GLN A 470 18.56 15.08 1.14
N PRO A 471 17.73 14.51 0.25
CA PRO A 471 17.85 13.11 -0.14
C PRO A 471 19.12 12.89 -0.98
N VAL A 472 19.72 11.71 -0.85
CA VAL A 472 20.83 11.23 -1.66
C VAL A 472 20.50 9.82 -2.17
N GLU A 473 20.35 8.85 -1.28
CA GLU A 473 20.12 7.43 -1.59
C GLU A 473 18.66 7.07 -1.82
N GLN A 474 17.72 7.92 -1.42
CA GLN A 474 16.29 7.60 -1.42
C GLN A 474 15.72 7.34 -2.82
N LEU A 475 16.19 8.06 -3.84
CA LEU A 475 15.77 7.82 -5.22
C LEU A 475 16.23 6.45 -5.73
N ALA A 476 17.48 6.08 -5.45
CA ALA A 476 18.03 4.77 -5.77
C ALA A 476 17.26 3.65 -5.06
N MET A 477 16.91 3.86 -3.78
CA MET A 477 16.08 2.95 -3.00
C MET A 477 14.70 2.74 -3.63
N LEU A 478 14.03 3.82 -4.08
CA LEU A 478 12.73 3.72 -4.75
C LEU A 478 12.85 2.99 -6.10
N ARG A 479 13.84 3.36 -6.93
CA ARG A 479 14.11 2.70 -8.23
C ARG A 479 14.45 1.22 -8.12
N SER A 480 15.05 0.79 -7.00
CA SER A 480 15.33 -0.63 -6.72
C SER A 480 14.14 -1.41 -6.15
N SER A 481 13.03 -0.74 -5.84
CA SER A 481 11.83 -1.39 -5.32
C SER A 481 11.06 -2.07 -6.45
N ILE A 482 10.74 -3.36 -6.26
CA ILE A 482 10.03 -4.17 -7.26
C ILE A 482 8.63 -3.62 -7.47
N ASP A 483 8.19 -3.52 -8.73
CA ASP A 483 6.84 -3.07 -9.13
C ASP A 483 6.42 -1.73 -8.48
N VAL A 484 7.35 -0.80 -8.40
CA VAL A 484 7.12 0.61 -8.04
C VAL A 484 7.54 1.45 -9.23
N GLU A 485 6.60 2.17 -9.84
CA GLU A 485 6.93 3.12 -10.90
C GLU A 485 7.49 4.41 -10.30
N VAL A 486 8.65 4.85 -10.78
CA VAL A 486 9.33 6.06 -10.29
C VAL A 486 9.54 7.02 -11.43
N LEU A 487 8.94 8.20 -11.34
CA LEU A 487 9.00 9.26 -12.33
C LEU A 487 9.63 10.52 -11.72
N ARG A 488 10.74 10.99 -12.28
CA ARG A 488 11.41 12.25 -11.90
C ARG A 488 11.37 13.25 -13.06
N PRO A 489 10.26 14.00 -13.21
CA PRO A 489 10.03 14.90 -14.34
C PRO A 489 10.94 16.12 -14.32
N ALA A 490 11.46 16.48 -15.50
CA ALA A 490 12.36 17.60 -15.70
C ALA A 490 11.64 18.95 -15.76
N ASP A 491 10.42 18.99 -16.29
CA ASP A 491 9.67 20.20 -16.56
C ASP A 491 8.14 19.97 -16.53
N ALA A 492 7.38 20.96 -16.98
CA ALA A 492 5.92 20.91 -16.96
C ALA A 492 5.33 19.85 -17.90
N ASN A 493 5.92 19.61 -19.06
CA ASN A 493 5.44 18.62 -20.01
C ASN A 493 5.62 17.21 -19.47
N GLU A 494 6.81 16.89 -18.96
CA GLU A 494 7.05 15.60 -18.28
C GLU A 494 6.17 15.43 -17.04
N MET A 495 5.88 16.52 -16.31
CA MET A 495 5.03 16.49 -15.13
C MET A 495 3.58 16.14 -15.46
N LEU A 496 3.02 16.72 -16.55
CA LEU A 496 1.68 16.38 -17.04
C LEU A 496 1.59 14.89 -17.42
N ALA A 497 2.56 14.41 -18.18
CA ALA A 497 2.64 13.00 -18.59
C ALA A 497 2.77 12.07 -17.38
N SER A 498 3.63 12.41 -16.41
CA SER A 498 3.86 11.63 -15.19
C SER A 498 2.58 11.50 -14.35
N TRP A 499 1.80 12.57 -14.17
CA TRP A 499 0.52 12.52 -13.48
C TRP A 499 -0.52 11.69 -14.23
N LYS A 500 -0.57 11.79 -15.57
CA LYS A 500 -1.47 10.95 -16.37
C LYS A 500 -1.14 9.47 -16.19
N ILE A 501 0.13 9.08 -16.27
CA ILE A 501 0.60 7.72 -15.98
C ILE A 501 0.15 7.29 -14.57
N ALA A 502 0.37 8.12 -13.55
CA ALA A 502 0.05 7.80 -12.17
C ALA A 502 -1.46 7.61 -11.93
N VAL A 503 -2.29 8.46 -12.52
CA VAL A 503 -3.76 8.37 -12.39
C VAL A 503 -4.31 7.13 -13.07
N GLU A 504 -3.80 6.80 -14.25
CA GLU A 504 -4.28 5.68 -15.07
C GLU A 504 -3.68 4.32 -14.70
N THR A 505 -2.61 4.30 -13.90
CA THR A 505 -2.02 3.06 -13.35
C THR A 505 -3.00 2.36 -12.41
N LYS A 506 -3.17 1.01 -12.57
CA LYS A 506 -4.17 0.22 -11.86
C LYS A 506 -3.63 -0.80 -10.85
N ASN A 507 -2.33 -1.12 -10.91
CA ASN A 507 -1.79 -2.31 -10.25
C ASN A 507 -0.41 -2.13 -9.62
N MET A 508 0.06 -0.89 -9.42
CA MET A 508 1.32 -0.64 -8.73
C MET A 508 1.37 0.78 -8.12
N PRO A 509 2.17 1.00 -7.08
CA PRO A 509 2.50 2.33 -6.58
C PRO A 509 3.25 3.16 -7.61
N VAL A 510 2.95 4.47 -7.65
CA VAL A 510 3.67 5.44 -8.49
C VAL A 510 4.25 6.55 -7.61
N ALA A 511 5.57 6.73 -7.64
CA ALA A 511 6.28 7.81 -6.98
C ALA A 511 6.65 8.91 -7.98
N LEU A 512 6.17 10.13 -7.73
CA LEU A 512 6.48 11.33 -8.50
C LEU A 512 7.50 12.18 -7.73
N ILE A 513 8.69 12.33 -8.25
CA ILE A 513 9.82 12.99 -7.58
C ILE A 513 9.91 14.44 -8.03
N LEU A 514 9.68 15.39 -7.10
CA LEU A 514 9.32 16.77 -7.41
C LEU A 514 10.34 17.76 -6.84
N THR A 515 10.69 18.76 -7.64
CA THR A 515 11.61 19.82 -7.23
C THR A 515 10.97 20.82 -6.26
N ARG A 516 11.77 21.38 -5.35
CA ARG A 516 11.46 22.59 -4.57
C ARG A 516 11.81 23.87 -5.35
N GLN A 517 12.91 23.83 -6.08
CA GLN A 517 13.39 24.92 -6.93
C GLN A 517 12.62 24.96 -8.26
N PRO A 518 12.50 26.15 -8.90
CA PRO A 518 11.92 26.26 -10.22
C PRO A 518 12.81 25.58 -11.29
N VAL A 519 12.15 25.02 -12.29
CA VAL A 519 12.75 24.47 -13.51
C VAL A 519 12.11 25.11 -14.72
N GLU A 520 12.89 25.29 -15.79
CA GLU A 520 12.43 25.85 -17.06
C GLU A 520 11.86 24.76 -17.95
N ASN A 521 10.78 25.07 -18.67
CA ASN A 521 10.18 24.16 -19.65
C ASN A 521 11.00 24.21 -20.95
N LEU A 522 11.97 23.31 -21.03
CA LEU A 522 12.95 23.24 -22.14
C LEU A 522 12.70 22.07 -23.08
N THR A 523 11.91 21.09 -22.65
CA THR A 523 11.59 19.94 -23.48
C THR A 523 10.30 20.15 -24.26
N ASN A 524 10.19 19.49 -25.42
CA ASN A 524 8.95 19.42 -26.19
C ASN A 524 8.36 18.00 -26.06
N SER A 525 8.60 17.35 -24.90
CA SER A 525 8.17 15.99 -24.64
C SER A 525 6.67 15.82 -24.77
N THR A 526 6.28 14.69 -25.32
CA THR A 526 4.90 14.22 -25.39
C THR A 526 4.60 13.23 -24.25
N TYR A 527 3.35 12.85 -24.11
CA TYR A 527 2.98 11.76 -23.20
C TYR A 527 3.68 10.44 -23.57
N GLU A 528 3.75 10.13 -24.87
CA GLU A 528 4.41 8.94 -25.40
C GLU A 528 5.90 8.91 -25.12
N ASP A 529 6.60 10.06 -25.21
CA ASP A 529 8.02 10.15 -24.87
C ASP A 529 8.28 9.77 -23.42
N VAL A 530 7.47 10.29 -22.49
CA VAL A 530 7.59 9.96 -21.06
C VAL A 530 7.19 8.52 -20.78
N LEU A 531 6.19 7.98 -21.48
CA LEU A 531 5.77 6.58 -21.37
C LEU A 531 6.88 5.61 -21.82
N HIS A 532 7.78 6.03 -22.71
CA HIS A 532 8.98 5.28 -23.06
C HIS A 532 10.08 5.30 -21.97
N GLY A 533 9.95 6.15 -20.95
CA GLY A 533 10.84 6.23 -19.79
C GLY A 533 12.13 6.97 -20.00
N ALA A 534 12.66 7.02 -21.23
CA ALA A 534 13.73 7.90 -21.65
C ALA A 534 13.56 8.24 -23.13
N TYR A 535 13.96 9.46 -23.52
CA TYR A 535 13.83 9.95 -24.88
C TYR A 535 14.93 10.99 -25.18
N ILE A 536 15.14 11.30 -26.46
CA ILE A 536 16.08 12.33 -26.90
C ILE A 536 15.47 13.70 -26.66
N ALA A 537 15.84 14.36 -25.56
CA ALA A 537 15.36 15.70 -25.21
C ALA A 537 15.96 16.77 -26.16
N ARG A 538 17.22 16.59 -26.53
CA ARG A 538 17.87 17.42 -27.54
C ARG A 538 18.83 16.60 -28.39
N LYS A 539 18.58 16.62 -29.70
CA LYS A 539 19.35 15.86 -30.67
C LYS A 539 20.73 16.47 -30.90
N GLU A 540 21.70 15.64 -31.24
CA GLU A 540 23.04 16.03 -31.74
C GLU A 540 22.96 16.84 -33.05
N SER A 541 23.91 17.73 -33.24
CA SER A 541 23.97 18.64 -34.44
C SER A 541 24.64 18.02 -35.65
N GLY A 542 25.37 16.92 -35.50
CA GLY A 542 26.13 16.22 -36.55
C GLY A 542 26.25 14.74 -36.22
N ASP A 543 27.44 14.15 -36.54
CA ASP A 543 27.72 12.75 -36.11
C ASP A 543 27.78 12.67 -34.59
N LEU A 544 27.12 11.66 -34.02
CA LEU A 544 27.01 11.49 -32.58
C LEU A 544 28.37 11.19 -31.93
N GLU A 545 28.91 12.14 -31.19
CA GLU A 545 30.19 12.00 -30.47
C GLU A 545 30.02 11.48 -29.05
N GLY A 546 28.93 11.85 -28.36
CA GLY A 546 28.67 11.46 -26.99
C GLY A 546 27.26 11.79 -26.54
N ILE A 547 26.89 11.30 -25.33
CA ILE A 547 25.56 11.44 -24.79
C ILE A 547 25.65 11.93 -23.33
N ILE A 548 24.84 12.94 -22.99
CA ILE A 548 24.58 13.35 -21.61
C ILE A 548 23.19 12.86 -21.23
N ILE A 549 23.08 12.07 -20.17
CA ILE A 549 21.82 11.49 -19.68
C ILE A 549 21.48 12.18 -18.36
N ALA A 550 20.25 12.67 -18.19
CA ALA A 550 19.83 13.30 -16.95
C ALA A 550 18.37 12.99 -16.62
N SER A 551 17.96 13.26 -15.39
CA SER A 551 16.56 13.23 -14.96
C SER A 551 16.23 14.48 -14.13
N GLY A 552 14.95 14.83 -13.99
CA GLY A 552 14.54 15.97 -13.18
C GLY A 552 15.19 17.28 -13.58
N SER A 553 15.51 18.11 -12.60
CA SER A 553 16.09 19.45 -12.83
C SER A 553 17.42 19.45 -13.60
N GLU A 554 18.15 18.36 -13.60
CA GLU A 554 19.46 18.26 -14.24
C GLU A 554 19.37 18.12 -15.77
N VAL A 555 18.18 17.83 -16.32
CA VAL A 555 17.96 17.85 -17.78
C VAL A 555 18.21 19.25 -18.35
N GLY A 556 17.71 20.29 -17.67
CA GLY A 556 17.98 21.68 -18.07
C GLY A 556 19.48 22.01 -18.05
N LEU A 557 20.19 21.57 -17.00
CA LEU A 557 21.64 21.73 -16.88
C LEU A 557 22.39 21.02 -18.04
N ALA A 558 21.95 19.80 -18.38
CA ALA A 558 22.52 19.04 -19.50
C ALA A 558 22.29 19.71 -20.86
N ILE A 559 21.10 20.28 -21.08
CA ILE A 559 20.77 21.04 -22.33
C ILE A 559 21.67 22.26 -22.45
N HIS A 560 21.82 23.07 -21.40
CA HIS A 560 22.69 24.22 -21.41
C HIS A 560 24.18 23.85 -21.63
N ALA A 561 24.62 22.73 -21.04
CA ALA A 561 25.99 22.24 -21.30
C ALA A 561 26.19 21.78 -22.75
N GLN A 562 25.17 21.14 -23.34
CA GLN A 562 25.21 20.76 -24.76
C GLN A 562 25.32 22.01 -25.68
N GLU A 563 24.57 23.08 -25.40
CA GLU A 563 24.62 24.32 -26.16
C GLU A 563 26.03 24.94 -26.18
N GLU A 564 26.71 24.88 -25.05
CA GLU A 564 28.10 25.37 -24.97
C GLU A 564 29.10 24.42 -25.66
N LEU A 565 28.88 23.11 -25.58
CA LEU A 565 29.67 22.11 -26.30
C LEU A 565 29.50 22.22 -27.81
N GLU A 566 28.29 22.49 -28.31
CA GLU A 566 28.06 22.76 -29.75
C GLU A 566 28.83 24.00 -30.26
N LYS A 567 28.91 25.06 -29.46
CA LYS A 567 29.74 26.26 -29.80
C LYS A 567 31.23 25.92 -29.88
N GLN A 568 31.67 24.87 -29.17
CA GLN A 568 33.04 24.35 -29.22
C GLN A 568 33.26 23.33 -30.35
N GLY A 569 32.22 23.01 -31.13
CA GLY A 569 32.27 22.09 -32.27
C GLY A 569 31.97 20.62 -31.92
N HIS A 570 31.48 20.33 -30.73
CA HIS A 570 31.09 18.97 -30.30
C HIS A 570 29.63 18.66 -30.67
N SER A 571 29.37 17.43 -31.11
CA SER A 571 28.03 16.96 -31.48
C SER A 571 27.53 15.98 -30.42
N VAL A 572 26.80 16.49 -29.43
CA VAL A 572 26.38 15.76 -28.22
C VAL A 572 24.87 15.64 -28.19
N ARG A 573 24.37 14.45 -27.80
CA ARG A 573 22.96 14.20 -27.56
C ARG A 573 22.63 14.42 -26.08
N VAL A 574 21.46 15.01 -25.76
CA VAL A 574 20.89 15.01 -24.41
C VAL A 574 19.70 14.06 -24.36
N VAL A 575 19.72 13.15 -23.40
CA VAL A 575 18.64 12.22 -23.10
C VAL A 575 18.02 12.59 -21.76
N SER A 576 16.70 12.84 -21.74
CA SER A 576 15.93 12.86 -20.51
C SER A 576 15.50 11.45 -20.16
N MET A 577 15.69 11.05 -18.90
CA MET A 577 15.31 9.73 -18.37
C MET A 577 14.42 9.91 -17.14
N PRO A 578 13.15 10.30 -17.30
CA PRO A 578 12.22 10.45 -16.19
C PRO A 578 11.92 9.13 -15.47
N SER A 579 11.95 7.98 -16.17
CA SER A 579 11.77 6.66 -15.55
C SER A 579 12.72 5.61 -16.11
N MET A 580 13.53 5.03 -15.23
CA MET A 580 14.39 3.89 -15.57
C MET A 580 13.57 2.63 -15.86
N ASN A 581 12.51 2.38 -15.08
CA ASN A 581 11.69 1.16 -15.22
C ASN A 581 10.97 1.12 -16.57
N LEU A 582 10.34 2.22 -16.97
CA LEU A 582 9.66 2.30 -18.26
C LEU A 582 10.64 2.17 -19.43
N PHE A 583 11.84 2.76 -19.33
CA PHE A 583 12.86 2.61 -20.36
C PHE A 583 13.39 1.19 -20.45
N ASP A 584 13.63 0.53 -19.34
CA ASP A 584 14.08 -0.86 -19.30
C ASP A 584 13.07 -1.83 -19.95
N ALA A 585 11.79 -1.52 -19.85
CA ALA A 585 10.71 -2.30 -20.44
C ALA A 585 10.56 -2.10 -21.97
N GLN A 586 11.27 -1.14 -22.56
CA GLN A 586 11.19 -0.88 -24.00
C GLN A 586 11.89 -1.97 -24.83
N THR A 587 11.56 -2.01 -26.13
CA THR A 587 12.23 -2.90 -27.08
C THR A 587 13.71 -2.53 -27.22
N ASP A 588 14.53 -3.50 -27.63
CA ASP A 588 15.96 -3.27 -27.84
C ASP A 588 16.21 -2.25 -28.96
N GLU A 589 15.35 -2.22 -29.99
CA GLU A 589 15.40 -1.25 -31.07
C GLU A 589 15.19 0.19 -30.56
N TYR A 590 14.21 0.38 -29.66
CA TYR A 590 13.97 1.68 -29.07
C TYR A 590 15.15 2.10 -28.18
N LYS A 591 15.61 1.23 -27.30
CA LYS A 591 16.78 1.49 -26.44
C LYS A 591 18.01 1.85 -27.23
N GLU A 592 18.28 1.13 -28.35
CA GLU A 592 19.39 1.41 -29.26
C GLU A 592 19.22 2.75 -30.00
N SER A 593 18.00 3.16 -30.32
CA SER A 593 17.74 4.47 -30.96
C SER A 593 18.06 5.65 -30.03
N VAL A 594 17.82 5.51 -28.73
CA VAL A 594 18.06 6.53 -27.70
C VAL A 594 19.50 6.50 -27.20
N LEU A 595 20.01 5.34 -26.85
CA LEU A 595 21.34 5.08 -26.29
C LEU A 595 22.09 4.04 -27.13
N PRO A 596 22.54 4.38 -28.37
CA PRO A 596 23.19 3.46 -29.27
C PRO A 596 24.47 2.86 -28.67
N ASN A 597 24.64 1.56 -28.73
CA ASN A 597 25.80 0.83 -28.21
C ASN A 597 27.13 1.27 -28.83
N SER A 598 27.09 1.83 -30.04
CA SER A 598 28.25 2.40 -30.73
C SER A 598 28.78 3.67 -30.05
N CYS A 599 27.94 4.41 -29.34
CA CYS A 599 28.35 5.62 -28.61
C CYS A 599 28.66 5.26 -27.15
N ARG A 600 29.94 5.14 -26.80
CA ARG A 600 30.43 4.74 -25.48
C ARG A 600 30.73 5.95 -24.57
N LYS A 601 30.93 7.13 -25.12
CA LYS A 601 31.17 8.38 -24.41
C LYS A 601 29.85 8.86 -23.80
N ARG A 602 29.56 8.47 -22.54
CA ARG A 602 28.30 8.77 -21.87
C ARG A 602 28.55 9.37 -20.48
N LEU A 603 27.86 10.45 -20.17
CA LEU A 603 27.86 11.09 -18.84
C LEU A 603 26.44 11.09 -18.28
N SER A 604 26.23 10.58 -17.08
CA SER A 604 24.99 10.85 -16.34
C SER A 604 25.15 12.03 -15.40
N VAL A 605 24.06 12.81 -15.23
CA VAL A 605 24.03 14.01 -14.36
C VAL A 605 22.78 13.95 -13.49
N GLU A 606 22.94 13.76 -12.17
CA GLU A 606 21.84 13.71 -11.22
C GLU A 606 22.29 14.12 -9.82
N MET A 607 21.58 15.07 -9.17
CA MET A 607 21.91 15.56 -7.82
C MET A 607 21.48 14.59 -6.71
N LEU A 608 21.71 13.29 -6.91
CA LEU A 608 21.42 12.16 -6.01
C LEU A 608 22.50 11.09 -6.22
N SER A 609 22.38 9.95 -5.53
CA SER A 609 23.32 8.82 -5.64
C SER A 609 23.44 8.29 -7.06
N ASP A 610 24.66 7.89 -7.46
CA ASP A 610 24.94 7.29 -8.76
C ASP A 610 24.44 5.85 -8.93
N PHE A 611 23.91 5.26 -7.85
CA PHE A 611 23.48 3.87 -7.83
C PHE A 611 22.36 3.61 -8.87
N GLY A 612 22.69 2.77 -9.85
CA GLY A 612 21.82 2.45 -10.99
C GLY A 612 22.26 3.08 -12.32
N TRP A 613 22.96 4.21 -12.32
CA TRP A 613 23.38 4.90 -13.54
C TRP A 613 24.42 4.15 -14.36
N HIS A 614 25.26 3.33 -13.73
CA HIS A 614 26.30 2.54 -14.43
C HIS A 614 25.74 1.58 -15.48
N LYS A 615 24.47 1.16 -15.34
CA LYS A 615 23.75 0.37 -16.36
C LYS A 615 23.65 1.12 -17.70
N TYR A 616 23.49 2.42 -17.68
CA TYR A 616 23.24 3.26 -18.86
C TYR A 616 24.49 3.93 -19.39
N VAL A 617 25.42 4.35 -18.53
CA VAL A 617 26.68 4.94 -18.96
C VAL A 617 27.71 3.90 -19.36
N GLY A 618 27.65 2.70 -18.82
CA GLY A 618 28.61 1.61 -19.10
C GLY A 618 29.97 1.82 -18.43
N LEU A 619 30.94 0.97 -18.79
CA LEU A 619 32.27 0.97 -18.17
C LEU A 619 33.16 2.13 -18.66
N ASP A 620 32.89 2.67 -19.84
CA ASP A 620 33.67 3.77 -20.44
C ASP A 620 33.05 5.15 -20.11
N GLY A 621 31.85 5.16 -19.52
CA GLY A 621 31.14 6.38 -19.13
C GLY A 621 31.46 6.86 -17.73
N LYS A 622 30.90 8.01 -17.37
CA LYS A 622 31.03 8.63 -16.06
C LYS A 622 29.68 8.98 -15.45
N THR A 623 29.67 9.14 -14.13
CA THR A 623 28.55 9.68 -13.36
C THR A 623 28.96 11.00 -12.71
N MET A 624 28.12 12.02 -12.82
CA MET A 624 28.22 13.27 -12.07
C MET A 624 27.03 13.29 -11.11
N CYS A 625 27.25 12.78 -9.90
CA CYS A 625 26.24 12.46 -8.90
C CYS A 625 26.67 12.94 -7.51
N VAL A 626 25.86 12.71 -6.49
CA VAL A 626 26.16 13.03 -5.10
C VAL A 626 26.40 11.72 -4.35
N ASP A 627 27.58 11.56 -3.77
CA ASP A 627 28.04 10.39 -3.03
C ASP A 627 28.32 10.67 -1.54
N THR A 628 27.97 11.87 -1.07
CA THR A 628 28.10 12.33 0.32
C THR A 628 26.82 13.00 0.77
N PHE A 629 26.65 13.19 2.09
CA PHE A 629 25.59 14.06 2.57
C PHE A 629 25.75 15.48 2.03
N GLY A 630 24.61 16.18 1.82
CA GLY A 630 24.60 17.57 1.43
C GLY A 630 25.05 18.53 2.53
N ALA A 631 24.77 19.81 2.37
CA ALA A 631 25.16 20.85 3.32
C ALA A 631 24.07 21.93 3.48
N SER A 632 24.01 22.54 4.66
CA SER A 632 23.10 23.65 4.94
C SER A 632 23.68 24.97 4.43
N ALA A 633 23.11 25.46 3.33
CA ALA A 633 23.40 26.78 2.74
C ALA A 633 22.27 27.13 1.74
N PRO A 634 22.22 28.37 1.20
CA PRO A 634 21.30 28.67 0.11
C PRO A 634 21.45 27.68 -1.06
N ALA A 635 20.33 27.23 -1.62
CA ALA A 635 20.30 26.16 -2.63
C ALA A 635 21.29 26.39 -3.77
N SER A 636 21.35 27.62 -4.31
CA SER A 636 22.30 28.00 -5.39
C SER A 636 23.77 27.83 -4.99
N ARG A 637 24.09 28.04 -3.70
CA ARG A 637 25.42 27.82 -3.19
C ARG A 637 25.73 26.32 -3.09
N VAL A 638 24.83 25.52 -2.54
CA VAL A 638 24.98 24.07 -2.43
C VAL A 638 25.18 23.45 -3.82
N ILE A 639 24.30 23.74 -4.76
CA ILE A 639 24.39 23.26 -6.14
C ILE A 639 25.76 23.55 -6.75
N LYS A 640 26.25 24.79 -6.58
CA LYS A 640 27.56 25.21 -7.11
C LYS A 640 28.74 24.50 -6.41
N GLU A 641 28.74 24.41 -5.09
CA GLU A 641 29.84 23.79 -4.32
C GLU A 641 29.92 22.27 -4.56
N TYR A 642 28.79 21.62 -4.86
CA TYR A 642 28.75 20.21 -5.27
C TYR A 642 29.02 20.02 -6.78
N GLY A 643 29.33 21.12 -7.50
CA GLY A 643 29.83 21.08 -8.86
C GLY A 643 28.75 21.00 -9.95
N PHE A 644 27.48 21.12 -9.64
CA PHE A 644 26.40 21.07 -10.65
C PHE A 644 26.28 22.40 -11.40
N THR A 645 27.28 22.68 -12.23
CA THR A 645 27.36 23.85 -13.10
C THR A 645 27.64 23.44 -14.56
N VAL A 646 27.25 24.27 -15.51
CA VAL A 646 27.48 24.04 -16.96
C VAL A 646 28.95 23.78 -17.26
N GLU A 647 29.85 24.58 -16.67
CA GLU A 647 31.30 24.46 -16.87
C GLU A 647 31.83 23.10 -16.38
N ASN A 648 31.31 22.62 -15.25
CA ASN A 648 31.76 21.34 -14.71
C ASN A 648 31.18 20.14 -15.49
N VAL A 649 29.94 20.22 -15.97
CA VAL A 649 29.38 19.21 -16.88
C VAL A 649 30.21 19.07 -18.13
N ILE A 650 30.60 20.21 -18.75
CA ILE A 650 31.49 20.23 -19.91
C ILE A 650 32.86 19.62 -19.57
N LYS A 651 33.44 19.99 -18.44
CA LYS A 651 34.73 19.44 -17.99
C LYS A 651 34.66 17.91 -17.81
N GLU A 652 33.64 17.41 -17.13
CA GLU A 652 33.46 15.97 -16.92
C GLU A 652 33.20 15.23 -18.23
N TYR A 653 32.41 15.81 -19.15
CA TYR A 653 32.20 15.27 -20.49
C TYR A 653 33.48 15.21 -21.30
N ASN A 654 34.30 16.28 -21.29
CA ASN A 654 35.57 16.34 -22.04
C ASN A 654 36.66 15.42 -21.46
N SER A 655 36.51 14.97 -20.24
CA SER A 655 37.44 14.02 -19.58
C SER A 655 37.14 12.54 -19.90
N LEU A 656 36.05 12.25 -20.63
CA LEU A 656 35.71 10.97 -21.24
C LEU A 656 36.48 10.81 -22.61
#